data_30b5a33c35acf33cd1466a17aa1e1d5a
#
_entry.id   30b5a33c35acf33cd1466a17aa1e1d5a
#
_cell.length_a   1.000
_cell.length_b   1.000
_cell.length_c   1.000
_cell.angle_alpha   90.00
_cell.angle_beta   90.00
_cell.angle_gamma   90.00
#
_symmetry.space_group_name_H-M   'P 1'
#
loop_
_entity.id
_entity.type
_entity.pdbx_description
1 polymer ?
#
loop_
_entity_poly.entity_id
_entity_poly.type
_entity_poly.pdbx_seq_one_letter_code
_entity_poly.pdbx_strand_id
1 'polypeptide(L)'
;MTLSKTPAKLQENCLDQFEQALQLLGLPYRIELSLAPFIQDEHIASGLILEKLNTLTGLSCSWRKISGETIGQTIRNGSNSQLVLISDKGDTYLASRRSNDTLHLSVYDSSGEEVEAYDETLEKLTKDLGLMSYALVIEKVATSKSTSGQSTATISYVLRHFFCQKSTAQIIIGVSVVIALLGVATPLGFQTFTDKILPYSAQGSLIVIVVLLLLAAIATSIFQCFHDYQESVLFAKYQNGLGKEVFSRLLGMNIPFFDGQKIGDLTKLVDQIEEASNFLVRQLLASVVSVISLLVVLPFLFFYSPTLSLMVLGIGLVMALTVGLSLKPLRNRVLQAYTYDASYQSTLIEMVKGMRTIKSLANESHFRHRINTSLETNLYGDFHIARLGHVVRAMVSFQSQLITIAVIFFGAQAVFANQMTIGQLIAFNMMAGNVVNPLLSLVMTASGWETFKLAKRRLEELQPPEPIALPVDGRELDLNGPIEFQEVWFRYPSNDAEGIQESDNYVLRNINLMIQPHEIAGIVGGSGSGKSTLANLLLGFYKPTRGKIKVNGYDIDLIPPEVLRARISSVQQTNFLFNTSVLENIHLGRLDSNVEDIQRALDASGSNDFVDEMPHKFLTNLSEDGGNLSGGQRQRLAIARALVRNSDILLFDEATSALDNQTEEKIKDTIYNACQNKTGIIIAHRLNTLSYCDRIVVMQHGAIEAVGTHDELLSGDNSYKAMWDAMLKRDTALDRLALHADHLPELVEQEVSRAI
;
A
#
# COMPACT_ATOMS: atom_id res chain seq x y z
N MET A 1 11.32 -17.79 11.42
CA MET A 1 11.90 -18.74 12.39
C MET A 1 13.38 -18.89 12.07
N THR A 2 14.27 -18.19 12.78
CA THR A 2 15.74 -18.40 12.92
C THR A 2 16.49 -17.13 13.32
N LEU A 3 15.87 -16.32 14.21
CA LEU A 3 16.54 -15.13 14.78
C LEU A 3 17.02 -15.34 16.23
N SER A 4 16.98 -16.57 16.75
CA SER A 4 17.25 -16.84 18.17
C SER A 4 18.68 -17.19 18.52
N LYS A 5 19.66 -17.00 17.63
CA LYS A 5 21.07 -17.29 17.91
C LYS A 5 22.04 -16.28 17.28
N THR A 6 21.79 -14.99 17.42
CA THR A 6 22.86 -14.00 17.26
C THR A 6 23.73 -14.01 18.50
N PRO A 7 25.07 -14.06 18.40
CA PRO A 7 25.94 -13.96 19.58
C PRO A 7 25.70 -12.67 20.32
N ALA A 8 25.68 -12.72 21.66
CA ALA A 8 25.39 -11.57 22.52
C ALA A 8 26.29 -10.35 22.25
N LYS A 9 27.55 -10.53 21.82
CA LYS A 9 28.47 -9.46 21.42
C LYS A 9 28.07 -8.71 20.15
N LEU A 10 27.32 -9.33 19.23
CA LEU A 10 26.77 -8.68 18.03
C LEU A 10 25.53 -7.84 18.35
N GLN A 11 24.88 -8.10 19.49
CA GLN A 11 23.71 -7.33 19.93
C GLN A 11 24.07 -5.99 20.58
N GLU A 12 25.21 -5.88 21.30
CA GLU A 12 25.64 -4.67 21.99
C GLU A 12 26.13 -3.56 21.03
N ASN A 13 26.66 -3.91 19.83
CA ASN A 13 27.24 -2.96 18.88
C ASN A 13 26.56 -2.97 17.51
N CYS A 14 25.35 -3.51 17.40
CA CYS A 14 24.67 -3.69 16.11
C CYS A 14 24.35 -2.35 15.43
N LEU A 15 24.05 -1.31 16.19
CA LEU A 15 23.75 0.04 15.71
C LEU A 15 24.97 0.73 15.13
N ASP A 16 26.09 0.72 15.87
CA ASP A 16 27.34 1.35 15.44
C ASP A 16 27.90 0.68 14.18
N GLN A 17 27.84 -0.66 14.14
CA GLN A 17 28.27 -1.44 12.98
C GLN A 17 27.39 -1.21 11.75
N PHE A 18 26.09 -0.99 11.94
CA PHE A 18 25.19 -0.70 10.85
C PHE A 18 25.37 0.73 10.33
N GLU A 19 25.60 1.69 11.22
CA GLU A 19 25.87 3.07 10.87
C GLU A 19 27.19 3.17 10.09
N GLN A 20 28.22 2.46 10.53
CA GLN A 20 29.47 2.33 9.82
C GLN A 20 29.30 1.69 8.44
N ALA A 21 28.48 0.64 8.33
CA ALA A 21 28.17 0.01 7.05
C ALA A 21 27.45 0.95 6.07
N LEU A 22 26.55 1.81 6.55
CA LEU A 22 25.87 2.81 5.72
C LEU A 22 26.80 3.94 5.28
N GLN A 23 27.71 4.39 6.16
CA GLN A 23 28.74 5.38 5.81
C GLN A 23 29.66 4.86 4.73
N LEU A 24 30.13 3.61 4.84
CA LEU A 24 30.97 2.94 3.84
C LEU A 24 30.29 2.80 2.47
N LEU A 25 28.96 2.70 2.46
CA LEU A 25 28.17 2.64 1.22
C LEU A 25 27.87 4.04 0.63
N GLY A 26 28.36 5.13 1.27
CA GLY A 26 28.10 6.50 0.85
C GLY A 26 26.64 6.91 0.96
N LEU A 27 25.88 6.28 1.87
CA LEU A 27 24.46 6.58 2.09
C LEU A 27 24.33 7.57 3.26
N PRO A 28 23.73 8.76 3.04
CA PRO A 28 23.65 9.82 4.04
C PRO A 28 22.51 9.59 5.03
N TYR A 29 22.49 8.48 5.77
CA TYR A 29 21.47 8.22 6.77
C TYR A 29 22.04 8.32 8.20
N ARG A 30 21.42 9.16 9.03
CA ARG A 30 21.66 9.18 10.47
C ARG A 30 20.62 8.30 11.16
N ILE A 31 21.06 7.14 11.62
CA ILE A 31 20.21 6.08 12.21
C ILE A 31 19.70 6.47 13.59
N GLU A 32 20.49 7.24 14.36
CA GLU A 32 20.16 7.64 15.72
C GLU A 32 18.75 8.21 15.89
N LEU A 33 18.31 9.04 14.95
CA LEU A 33 17.01 9.69 15.02
C LEU A 33 15.85 8.76 14.71
N SER A 34 16.04 7.91 13.69
CA SER A 34 15.07 6.92 13.27
C SER A 34 14.81 5.85 14.33
N LEU A 35 15.80 5.59 15.17
CA LEU A 35 15.77 4.61 16.24
C LEU A 35 15.58 5.23 17.64
N ALA A 36 15.55 6.56 17.74
CA ALA A 36 15.39 7.25 19.03
C ALA A 36 14.25 6.70 19.92
N PRO A 37 13.06 6.33 19.36
CA PRO A 37 11.99 5.72 20.13
C PRO A 37 12.33 4.33 20.69
N PHE A 38 13.33 3.64 20.13
CA PHE A 38 13.71 2.26 20.46
C PHE A 38 14.95 2.18 21.34
N ILE A 39 15.78 3.24 21.38
CA ILE A 39 17.02 3.28 22.16
C ILE A 39 16.74 3.28 23.69
N GLN A 40 15.55 3.67 24.11
CA GLN A 40 15.16 3.69 25.52
C GLN A 40 14.74 2.32 26.08
N ASP A 41 14.49 1.33 25.23
CA ASP A 41 14.11 -0.03 25.64
C ASP A 41 15.32 -0.97 25.43
N GLU A 42 16.04 -1.29 26.50
CA GLU A 42 17.24 -2.16 26.50
C GLU A 42 17.00 -3.60 25.97
N HIS A 43 15.76 -3.95 25.62
CA HIS A 43 15.37 -5.32 25.24
C HIS A 43 14.86 -5.48 23.81
N ILE A 44 15.11 -4.54 22.90
CA ILE A 44 14.61 -4.66 21.51
C ILE A 44 15.47 -5.66 20.73
N ALA A 45 14.82 -6.72 20.27
CA ALA A 45 15.44 -7.75 19.44
C ALA A 45 16.01 -7.15 18.14
N SER A 46 17.25 -7.47 17.80
CA SER A 46 17.97 -7.04 16.59
C SER A 46 17.14 -7.19 15.28
N GLY A 47 16.17 -8.07 15.26
CA GLY A 47 15.23 -8.26 14.16
C GLY A 47 14.25 -7.11 13.95
N LEU A 48 13.78 -6.48 15.02
CA LEU A 48 12.88 -5.31 14.96
C LEU A 48 13.61 -4.07 14.45
N ILE A 49 14.88 -3.91 14.84
CA ILE A 49 15.75 -2.82 14.37
C ILE A 49 15.98 -2.96 12.87
N LEU A 50 16.31 -4.16 12.38
CA LEU A 50 16.49 -4.43 10.95
C LEU A 50 15.21 -4.23 10.14
N GLU A 51 14.06 -4.62 10.65
CA GLU A 51 12.77 -4.42 9.99
C GLU A 51 12.46 -2.91 9.87
N LYS A 52 12.72 -2.14 10.92
CA LYS A 52 12.53 -0.68 10.90
C LYS A 52 13.55 0.01 9.97
N LEU A 53 14.80 -0.43 9.95
CA LEU A 53 15.83 0.07 9.04
C LEU A 53 15.49 -0.21 7.58
N ASN A 54 14.99 -1.41 7.26
CA ASN A 54 14.50 -1.75 5.92
C ASN A 54 13.37 -0.83 5.46
N THR A 55 12.48 -0.44 6.38
CA THR A 55 11.37 0.48 6.07
C THR A 55 11.83 1.91 5.87
N LEU A 56 12.82 2.37 6.63
CA LEU A 56 13.29 3.76 6.58
C LEU A 56 14.28 4.04 5.45
N THR A 57 15.17 3.08 5.16
CA THR A 57 16.23 3.29 4.15
C THR A 57 15.85 2.91 2.73
N GLY A 58 14.73 2.20 2.53
CA GLY A 58 14.37 1.64 1.22
C GLY A 58 15.35 0.59 0.70
N LEU A 59 16.28 0.12 1.55
CA LEU A 59 17.24 -0.93 1.28
C LEU A 59 16.74 -2.24 1.87
N SER A 60 17.01 -3.36 1.22
CA SER A 60 16.77 -4.69 1.81
C SER A 60 18.00 -5.13 2.58
N CYS A 61 17.96 -4.98 3.90
CA CYS A 61 19.00 -5.42 4.79
C CYS A 61 18.61 -6.73 5.47
N SER A 62 19.46 -7.72 5.43
CA SER A 62 19.21 -8.99 6.11
C SER A 62 20.49 -9.57 6.69
N TRP A 63 20.45 -9.98 7.97
CA TRP A 63 21.51 -10.81 8.53
C TRP A 63 21.38 -12.23 8.04
N ARG A 64 22.43 -12.73 7.40
CA ARG A 64 22.49 -14.13 6.98
C ARG A 64 23.73 -14.78 7.54
N LYS A 65 23.57 -15.98 8.09
CA LYS A 65 24.71 -16.86 8.36
C LYS A 65 25.22 -17.37 7.03
N ILE A 66 26.44 -17.02 6.66
CA ILE A 66 26.99 -17.31 5.34
C ILE A 66 28.12 -18.33 5.51
N SER A 67 28.04 -19.45 4.77
CA SER A 67 29.15 -20.29 4.48
C SER A 67 29.85 -19.80 3.21
N GLY A 68 31.14 -20.09 3.03
CA GLY A 68 31.90 -19.60 1.88
C GLY A 68 31.26 -19.88 0.51
N GLU A 69 30.53 -20.99 0.35
CA GLU A 69 29.79 -21.31 -0.87
C GLU A 69 28.63 -20.34 -1.11
N THR A 70 27.95 -19.87 -0.06
CA THR A 70 26.81 -18.93 -0.15
C THR A 70 27.27 -17.51 -0.47
N ILE A 71 28.43 -17.07 -0.03
CA ILE A 71 29.02 -15.77 -0.40
C ILE A 71 29.19 -15.70 -1.91
N GLY A 72 29.79 -16.74 -2.50
CA GLY A 72 29.99 -16.83 -3.94
C GLY A 72 28.72 -16.82 -4.75
N GLN A 73 27.68 -17.51 -4.29
CA GLN A 73 26.37 -17.53 -4.96
C GLN A 73 25.63 -16.19 -4.85
N THR A 74 25.69 -15.51 -3.69
CA THR A 74 25.04 -14.22 -3.47
C THR A 74 25.68 -13.13 -4.32
N ILE A 75 27.03 -13.14 -4.44
CA ILE A 75 27.76 -12.18 -5.28
C ILE A 75 27.63 -12.50 -6.77
N ARG A 76 27.50 -13.78 -7.15
CA ARG A 76 27.30 -14.19 -8.56
C ARG A 76 25.92 -13.83 -9.09
N ASN A 77 24.89 -13.89 -8.24
CA ASN A 77 23.50 -13.67 -8.65
C ASN A 77 23.06 -12.21 -8.60
N GLY A 78 23.82 -11.32 -7.92
CA GLY A 78 23.50 -9.90 -7.80
C GLY A 78 24.36 -9.04 -8.73
N SER A 79 23.75 -8.31 -9.64
CA SER A 79 24.48 -7.45 -10.59
C SER A 79 25.11 -6.20 -9.96
N ASN A 80 24.81 -5.86 -8.70
CA ASN A 80 25.32 -4.67 -7.97
C ASN A 80 25.25 -4.83 -6.44
N SER A 81 25.42 -6.02 -5.89
CA SER A 81 25.40 -6.22 -4.43
C SER A 81 26.79 -5.96 -3.85
N GLN A 82 26.86 -4.96 -2.98
CA GLN A 82 27.97 -4.80 -2.05
C GLN A 82 27.63 -5.58 -0.79
N LEU A 83 28.58 -6.35 -0.28
CA LEU A 83 28.45 -7.17 0.92
C LEU A 83 29.31 -6.57 2.01
N VAL A 84 28.69 -6.25 3.14
CA VAL A 84 29.43 -5.91 4.35
C VAL A 84 29.53 -7.18 5.19
N LEU A 85 30.73 -7.65 5.38
CA LEU A 85 31.07 -8.83 6.18
C LEU A 85 31.59 -8.35 7.53
N ILE A 86 31.07 -8.91 8.62
CA ILE A 86 31.56 -8.62 9.97
C ILE A 86 32.16 -9.91 10.52
N SER A 87 33.45 -9.83 10.93
CA SER A 87 34.13 -10.97 11.52
C SER A 87 33.66 -11.20 12.96
N ASP A 88 33.84 -12.41 13.49
CA ASP A 88 33.60 -12.74 14.90
C ASP A 88 34.51 -11.89 15.86
N LYS A 89 35.51 -11.22 15.34
CA LYS A 89 36.42 -10.32 16.11
C LYS A 89 35.96 -8.86 16.08
N GLY A 90 34.96 -8.52 15.28
CA GLY A 90 34.41 -7.17 15.16
C GLY A 90 34.95 -6.35 13.99
N ASP A 91 35.88 -6.91 13.18
CA ASP A 91 36.39 -6.20 11.99
C ASP A 91 35.34 -6.15 10.89
N THR A 92 35.24 -5.02 10.20
CA THR A 92 34.27 -4.81 9.14
C THR A 92 34.97 -4.86 7.78
N TYR A 93 34.47 -5.70 6.89
CA TYR A 93 34.99 -5.88 5.53
C TYR A 93 33.94 -5.47 4.53
N LEU A 94 34.28 -4.62 3.58
CA LEU A 94 33.44 -4.30 2.42
C LEU A 94 33.92 -5.14 1.24
N ALA A 95 33.09 -6.06 0.79
CA ALA A 95 33.39 -6.94 -0.35
C ALA A 95 32.68 -6.43 -1.61
N SER A 96 33.43 -6.13 -2.65
CA SER A 96 32.94 -5.76 -3.97
C SER A 96 33.50 -6.70 -5.04
N ARG A 97 32.72 -6.93 -6.11
CA ARG A 97 33.10 -7.84 -7.19
C ARG A 97 34.02 -7.13 -8.18
N ARG A 98 35.19 -7.72 -8.45
CA ARG A 98 36.13 -7.24 -9.46
C ARG A 98 36.16 -8.11 -10.71
N SER A 99 36.04 -9.45 -10.55
CA SER A 99 35.95 -10.42 -11.66
C SER A 99 35.12 -11.63 -11.24
N ASN A 100 34.96 -12.63 -12.12
CA ASN A 100 34.16 -13.83 -11.83
C ASN A 100 34.64 -14.63 -10.60
N ASP A 101 35.94 -14.57 -10.26
CA ASP A 101 36.53 -15.34 -9.17
C ASP A 101 37.36 -14.52 -8.17
N THR A 102 37.47 -13.20 -8.35
CA THR A 102 38.21 -12.30 -7.46
C THR A 102 37.28 -11.22 -6.86
N LEU A 103 37.40 -11.04 -5.55
CA LEU A 103 36.74 -10.04 -4.76
C LEU A 103 37.75 -8.98 -4.32
N HIS A 104 37.34 -7.73 -4.39
CA HIS A 104 38.03 -6.62 -3.75
C HIS A 104 37.49 -6.45 -2.35
N LEU A 105 38.38 -6.55 -1.37
CA LEU A 105 38.08 -6.45 0.06
C LEU A 105 38.79 -5.23 0.62
N SER A 106 38.01 -4.32 1.19
CA SER A 106 38.52 -3.22 2.00
C SER A 106 38.21 -3.52 3.47
N VAL A 107 39.22 -3.42 4.32
CA VAL A 107 39.12 -3.64 5.77
C VAL A 107 39.07 -2.28 6.45
N TYR A 108 38.09 -2.09 7.30
CA TYR A 108 37.89 -0.87 8.04
C TYR A 108 38.03 -1.13 9.55
N ASP A 109 38.67 -0.21 10.24
CA ASP A 109 38.77 -0.26 11.69
C ASP A 109 37.51 0.30 12.40
N SER A 110 37.51 0.28 13.73
CA SER A 110 36.38 0.78 14.54
C SER A 110 36.17 2.29 14.44
N SER A 111 37.08 3.05 13.81
CA SER A 111 36.95 4.49 13.52
C SER A 111 36.39 4.77 12.12
N GLY A 112 36.25 3.74 11.27
CA GLY A 112 35.78 3.86 9.88
C GLY A 112 36.87 4.26 8.91
N GLU A 113 38.14 4.21 9.28
CA GLU A 113 39.26 4.41 8.36
C GLU A 113 39.65 3.10 7.66
N GLU A 114 39.92 3.18 6.35
CA GLU A 114 40.37 2.03 5.57
C GLU A 114 41.81 1.69 5.97
N VAL A 115 41.97 0.52 6.62
CA VAL A 115 43.25 0.06 7.13
C VAL A 115 44.01 -0.71 6.04
N GLU A 116 43.33 -1.48 5.22
CA GLU A 116 43.93 -2.35 4.21
C GLU A 116 42.94 -2.65 3.10
N ALA A 117 43.42 -2.68 1.85
CA ALA A 117 42.60 -3.12 0.70
C ALA A 117 43.38 -4.09 -0.13
N TYR A 118 42.81 -5.26 -0.43
CA TYR A 118 43.45 -6.30 -1.22
C TYR A 118 42.44 -7.10 -2.05
N ASP A 119 42.97 -7.68 -3.14
CA ASP A 119 42.21 -8.58 -4.00
C ASP A 119 42.42 -10.02 -3.58
N GLU A 120 41.37 -10.76 -3.28
CA GLU A 120 41.48 -12.14 -2.84
C GLU A 120 40.54 -13.08 -3.58
N THR A 121 40.98 -14.36 -3.73
CA THR A 121 40.13 -15.40 -4.30
C THR A 121 39.13 -15.91 -3.29
N LEU A 122 37.94 -16.26 -3.75
CA LEU A 122 36.81 -16.72 -2.93
C LEU A 122 37.20 -17.91 -2.02
N GLU A 123 38.09 -18.76 -2.50
CA GLU A 123 38.59 -19.97 -1.78
C GLU A 123 39.47 -19.63 -0.57
N LYS A 124 40.22 -18.53 -0.63
CA LYS A 124 41.12 -18.12 0.45
C LYS A 124 40.32 -17.34 1.51
N LEU A 125 39.37 -16.51 1.08
CA LEU A 125 38.44 -15.80 1.96
C LEU A 125 37.64 -16.76 2.87
N THR A 126 37.19 -17.90 2.32
CA THR A 126 36.46 -18.91 3.10
C THR A 126 37.33 -19.58 4.16
N LYS A 127 38.66 -19.59 3.99
CA LYS A 127 39.60 -20.16 4.93
C LYS A 127 39.99 -19.18 6.07
N ASP A 128 40.07 -17.89 5.76
CA ASP A 128 40.52 -16.87 6.68
C ASP A 128 39.39 -16.32 7.57
N LEU A 129 38.13 -16.28 7.07
CA LEU A 129 36.95 -15.81 7.83
C LEU A 129 36.38 -16.85 8.82
N GLY A 130 36.93 -18.06 8.88
CA GLY A 130 36.44 -19.11 9.75
C GLY A 130 35.04 -19.66 9.37
N LEU A 131 34.68 -20.82 9.95
CA LEU A 131 33.48 -21.59 9.59
C LEU A 131 32.15 -20.95 9.98
N MET A 132 32.12 -19.74 10.63
CA MET A 132 30.91 -19.14 11.19
C MET A 132 30.92 -17.61 11.13
N SER A 133 30.87 -17.03 9.94
CA SER A 133 30.71 -15.58 9.80
C SER A 133 29.25 -15.22 9.49
N TYR A 134 28.76 -14.18 10.14
CA TYR A 134 27.48 -13.55 9.79
C TYR A 134 27.78 -12.39 8.84
N ALA A 135 26.98 -12.24 7.81
CA ALA A 135 27.08 -11.09 6.91
C ALA A 135 25.79 -10.28 6.92
N LEU A 136 25.94 -8.99 6.99
CA LEU A 136 24.87 -8.04 6.69
C LEU A 136 24.80 -7.89 5.16
N VAL A 137 23.81 -8.51 4.55
CA VAL A 137 23.56 -8.38 3.11
C VAL A 137 22.69 -7.15 2.90
N ILE A 138 23.26 -6.13 2.27
CA ILE A 138 22.54 -4.92 1.88
C ILE A 138 22.30 -5.02 0.38
N GLU A 139 21.08 -5.33 0.01
CA GLU A 139 20.63 -5.30 -1.38
C GLU A 139 19.98 -3.93 -1.62
N LYS A 140 20.57 -3.12 -2.50
CA LYS A 140 19.86 -1.96 -3.03
C LYS A 140 18.60 -2.53 -3.67
N VAL A 141 17.43 -2.23 -3.15
CA VAL A 141 16.17 -2.60 -3.81
C VAL A 141 16.30 -2.01 -5.19
N ALA A 142 16.56 -2.86 -6.18
CA ALA A 142 16.63 -2.43 -7.55
C ALA A 142 15.25 -1.83 -7.82
N THR A 143 15.18 -0.51 -7.86
CA THR A 143 14.09 0.17 -8.55
C THR A 143 14.06 -0.55 -9.90
N SER A 144 13.03 -1.35 -10.10
CA SER A 144 12.89 -2.17 -11.29
C SER A 144 13.17 -1.24 -12.46
N LYS A 145 14.31 -1.44 -13.13
CA LYS A 145 14.54 -0.81 -14.41
C LYS A 145 13.34 -1.20 -15.23
N SER A 146 12.45 -0.26 -15.45
CA SER A 146 11.42 -0.37 -16.43
C SER A 146 12.15 -0.62 -17.73
N THR A 147 12.18 -1.86 -18.15
CA THR A 147 12.56 -2.23 -19.52
C THR A 147 11.52 -1.58 -20.41
N SER A 148 11.83 -0.35 -20.82
CA SER A 148 11.17 0.31 -21.92
C SER A 148 11.48 -0.50 -23.17
N GLY A 149 10.49 -1.07 -23.76
CA GLY A 149 10.66 -1.59 -25.10
C GLY A 149 9.89 -2.88 -25.36
N GLN A 150 8.87 -2.74 -26.15
CA GLN A 150 8.13 -3.72 -26.94
C GLN A 150 6.91 -4.35 -26.27
N SER A 151 5.77 -3.98 -26.81
CA SER A 151 4.46 -4.61 -26.66
C SER A 151 4.49 -6.06 -27.18
N THR A 152 5.06 -6.93 -26.40
CA THR A 152 4.74 -8.36 -26.43
C THR A 152 3.69 -8.58 -25.35
N ALA A 153 2.70 -9.40 -25.59
CA ALA A 153 1.59 -9.72 -24.70
C ALA A 153 2.09 -9.85 -23.24
N THR A 154 2.03 -8.76 -22.51
CA THR A 154 2.64 -8.65 -21.18
C THR A 154 1.79 -9.48 -20.25
N ILE A 155 2.32 -10.61 -19.80
CA ILE A 155 1.68 -11.38 -18.72
C ILE A 155 1.41 -10.39 -17.61
N SER A 156 0.12 -10.21 -17.27
CA SER A 156 -0.31 -9.38 -16.16
C SER A 156 0.61 -9.56 -14.95
N TYR A 157 1.02 -8.48 -14.31
CA TYR A 157 1.89 -8.57 -13.13
C TYR A 157 1.27 -9.46 -12.04
N VAL A 158 -0.07 -9.51 -11.95
CA VAL A 158 -0.83 -10.39 -11.07
C VAL A 158 -0.48 -11.86 -11.34
N LEU A 159 -0.44 -12.27 -12.61
CA LEU A 159 -0.07 -13.65 -12.99
C LEU A 159 1.43 -13.89 -12.85
N ARG A 160 2.26 -12.88 -13.11
CA ARG A 160 3.73 -13.00 -12.99
C ARG A 160 4.15 -13.41 -11.58
N HIS A 161 3.57 -12.81 -10.54
CA HIS A 161 3.87 -13.17 -9.15
C HIS A 161 3.50 -14.62 -8.82
N PHE A 162 2.41 -15.14 -9.39
CA PHE A 162 2.05 -16.56 -9.25
C PHE A 162 3.08 -17.48 -9.92
N PHE A 163 3.49 -17.18 -11.14
CA PHE A 163 4.48 -18.00 -11.85
C PHE A 163 5.89 -17.92 -11.23
N CYS A 164 6.23 -16.90 -10.47
CA CYS A 164 7.48 -16.84 -9.73
C CYS A 164 7.57 -17.91 -8.62
N GLN A 165 6.44 -18.46 -8.15
CA GLN A 165 6.37 -19.46 -7.07
C GLN A 165 6.24 -20.91 -7.58
N LYS A 166 6.71 -21.20 -8.80
CA LYS A 166 6.56 -22.51 -9.47
C LYS A 166 7.03 -23.70 -8.63
N SER A 167 8.15 -23.56 -7.89
CA SER A 167 8.69 -24.65 -7.09
C SER A 167 7.74 -25.11 -5.99
N THR A 168 7.12 -24.17 -5.27
CA THR A 168 6.15 -24.51 -4.22
C THR A 168 4.88 -25.13 -4.81
N ALA A 169 4.37 -24.61 -5.95
CA ALA A 169 3.24 -25.19 -6.65
C ALA A 169 3.52 -26.62 -7.14
N GLN A 170 4.73 -26.90 -7.64
CA GLN A 170 5.13 -28.25 -8.08
C GLN A 170 5.18 -29.23 -6.91
N ILE A 171 5.64 -28.78 -5.72
CA ILE A 171 5.64 -29.63 -4.51
C ILE A 171 4.19 -29.98 -4.13
N ILE A 172 3.28 -29.01 -4.14
CA ILE A 172 1.85 -29.23 -3.83
C ILE A 172 1.26 -30.26 -4.81
N ILE A 173 1.50 -30.08 -6.12
CA ILE A 173 1.02 -31.01 -7.14
C ILE A 173 1.60 -32.43 -6.91
N GLY A 174 2.91 -32.55 -6.62
CA GLY A 174 3.53 -33.84 -6.37
C GLY A 174 2.94 -34.56 -5.16
N VAL A 175 2.75 -33.82 -4.06
CA VAL A 175 2.13 -34.37 -2.83
C VAL A 175 0.68 -34.78 -3.11
N SER A 176 -0.06 -34.01 -3.91
CA SER A 176 -1.45 -34.33 -4.26
C SER A 176 -1.58 -35.63 -5.05
N VAL A 177 -0.61 -35.94 -5.93
CA VAL A 177 -0.56 -37.24 -6.62
C VAL A 177 -0.42 -38.39 -5.61
N VAL A 178 0.47 -38.23 -4.61
CA VAL A 178 0.66 -39.22 -3.55
C VAL A 178 -0.63 -39.42 -2.74
N ILE A 179 -1.29 -38.33 -2.35
CA ILE A 179 -2.57 -38.37 -1.62
C ILE A 179 -3.65 -39.10 -2.46
N ALA A 180 -3.72 -38.79 -3.75
CA ALA A 180 -4.70 -39.43 -4.66
C ALA A 180 -4.46 -40.95 -4.78
N LEU A 181 -3.19 -41.37 -4.88
CA LEU A 181 -2.82 -42.79 -4.91
C LEU A 181 -3.15 -43.50 -3.61
N LEU A 182 -2.82 -42.89 -2.46
CA LEU A 182 -3.17 -43.43 -1.14
C LEU A 182 -4.69 -43.49 -0.93
N GLY A 183 -5.45 -42.57 -1.52
CA GLY A 183 -6.91 -42.56 -1.48
C GLY A 183 -7.57 -43.80 -2.12
N VAL A 184 -6.86 -44.48 -3.05
CA VAL A 184 -7.33 -45.74 -3.65
C VAL A 184 -7.11 -46.94 -2.74
N ALA A 185 -6.24 -46.84 -1.72
CA ALA A 185 -5.94 -47.95 -0.80
C ALA A 185 -7.16 -48.43 -0.01
N THR A 186 -8.01 -47.49 0.45
CA THR A 186 -9.22 -47.83 1.23
C THR A 186 -10.23 -48.64 0.39
N PRO A 187 -10.65 -48.27 -0.81
CA PRO A 187 -11.50 -49.06 -1.69
C PRO A 187 -10.91 -50.46 -1.97
N LEU A 188 -9.63 -50.56 -2.28
CA LEU A 188 -8.95 -51.85 -2.53
C LEU A 188 -8.89 -52.73 -1.28
N GLY A 189 -8.71 -52.13 -0.13
CA GLY A 189 -8.79 -52.81 1.17
C GLY A 189 -10.16 -53.40 1.44
N PHE A 190 -11.24 -52.65 1.21
CA PHE A 190 -12.61 -53.14 1.32
C PHE A 190 -12.92 -54.24 0.32
N GLN A 191 -12.47 -54.15 -0.92
CA GLN A 191 -12.60 -55.23 -1.88
C GLN A 191 -11.94 -56.50 -1.39
N THR A 192 -10.69 -56.42 -0.95
CA THR A 192 -9.92 -57.59 -0.49
C THR A 192 -10.58 -58.21 0.78
N PHE A 193 -11.07 -57.35 1.65
CA PHE A 193 -11.81 -57.79 2.86
C PHE A 193 -13.05 -58.59 2.46
N THR A 194 -13.88 -58.05 1.58
CA THR A 194 -15.17 -58.64 1.19
C THR A 194 -15.00 -59.92 0.35
N ASP A 195 -14.07 -59.93 -0.60
CA ASP A 195 -13.92 -61.04 -1.57
C ASP A 195 -13.01 -62.16 -1.06
N LYS A 196 -12.01 -61.88 -0.18
CA LYS A 196 -11.01 -62.87 0.23
C LYS A 196 -10.96 -63.20 1.73
N ILE A 197 -11.27 -62.22 2.59
CA ILE A 197 -11.12 -62.45 4.06
C ILE A 197 -12.43 -62.93 4.64
N LEU A 198 -13.53 -62.28 4.34
CA LEU A 198 -14.84 -62.58 4.92
C LEU A 198 -15.32 -63.99 4.55
N PRO A 199 -15.28 -64.50 3.29
CA PRO A 199 -15.75 -65.83 2.91
C PRO A 199 -14.93 -66.97 3.56
N TYR A 200 -13.62 -66.73 3.81
CA TYR A 200 -12.71 -67.75 4.32
C TYR A 200 -12.41 -67.59 5.82
N SER A 201 -13.06 -66.66 6.52
CA SER A 201 -12.86 -66.37 7.95
C SER A 201 -11.36 -66.20 8.33
N ALA A 202 -10.55 -65.62 7.44
CA ALA A 202 -9.10 -65.57 7.55
C ALA A 202 -8.64 -64.46 8.55
N GLN A 203 -8.68 -64.75 9.87
CA GLN A 203 -8.37 -63.77 10.93
C GLN A 203 -6.96 -63.20 10.84
N GLY A 204 -5.94 -63.98 10.46
CA GLY A 204 -4.58 -63.50 10.29
C GLY A 204 -4.45 -62.43 9.16
N SER A 205 -5.14 -62.65 8.03
CA SER A 205 -5.17 -61.71 6.91
C SER A 205 -5.96 -60.44 7.23
N LEU A 206 -6.98 -60.55 8.13
CA LEU A 206 -7.73 -59.39 8.61
C LEU A 206 -6.84 -58.41 9.37
N ILE A 207 -5.99 -58.91 10.28
CA ILE A 207 -5.06 -58.07 11.05
C ILE A 207 -4.11 -57.35 10.09
N VAL A 208 -3.56 -58.04 9.09
CA VAL A 208 -2.61 -57.43 8.10
C VAL A 208 -3.28 -56.32 7.31
N ILE A 209 -4.51 -56.53 6.84
CA ILE A 209 -5.19 -55.52 6.04
C ILE A 209 -5.57 -54.30 6.88
N VAL A 210 -6.00 -54.52 8.14
CA VAL A 210 -6.30 -53.41 9.06
C VAL A 210 -5.07 -52.60 9.37
N VAL A 211 -3.91 -53.24 9.60
CA VAL A 211 -2.63 -52.52 9.82
C VAL A 211 -2.22 -51.75 8.59
N LEU A 212 -2.34 -52.30 7.36
CA LEU A 212 -2.04 -51.60 6.12
C LEU A 212 -2.94 -50.38 5.90
N LEU A 213 -4.25 -50.52 6.16
CA LEU A 213 -5.19 -49.42 6.06
C LEU A 213 -4.93 -48.34 7.11
N LEU A 214 -4.53 -48.72 8.34
CA LEU A 214 -4.13 -47.77 9.37
C LEU A 214 -2.87 -47.00 8.95
N LEU A 215 -1.86 -47.67 8.43
CA LEU A 215 -0.64 -47.04 7.92
C LEU A 215 -0.95 -46.09 6.74
N ALA A 216 -1.83 -46.52 5.82
CA ALA A 216 -2.27 -45.66 4.69
C ALA A 216 -3.03 -44.43 5.20
N ALA A 217 -3.90 -44.58 6.22
CA ALA A 217 -4.63 -43.45 6.83
C ALA A 217 -3.68 -42.46 7.52
N ILE A 218 -2.68 -42.95 8.28
CA ILE A 218 -1.67 -42.12 8.93
C ILE A 218 -0.86 -41.38 7.87
N ALA A 219 -0.38 -42.09 6.83
CA ALA A 219 0.38 -41.48 5.74
C ALA A 219 -0.44 -40.41 5.02
N THR A 220 -1.72 -40.69 4.69
CA THR A 220 -2.61 -39.72 4.06
C THR A 220 -2.76 -38.47 4.92
N SER A 221 -2.95 -38.61 6.22
CA SER A 221 -3.12 -37.48 7.15
C SER A 221 -1.85 -36.63 7.26
N ILE A 222 -0.65 -37.27 7.25
CA ILE A 222 0.64 -36.56 7.25
C ILE A 222 0.83 -35.77 5.94
N PHE A 223 0.58 -36.41 4.79
CA PHE A 223 0.72 -35.75 3.49
C PHE A 223 -0.33 -34.65 3.32
N GLN A 224 -1.56 -34.82 3.83
CA GLN A 224 -2.59 -33.77 3.81
C GLN A 224 -2.14 -32.57 4.65
N CYS A 225 -1.67 -32.78 5.87
CA CYS A 225 -1.14 -31.71 6.71
C CYS A 225 0.01 -30.95 6.02
N PHE A 226 0.92 -31.67 5.37
CA PHE A 226 2.02 -31.07 4.60
C PHE A 226 1.54 -30.30 3.39
N HIS A 227 0.53 -30.82 2.66
CA HIS A 227 -0.14 -30.16 1.54
C HIS A 227 -0.73 -28.83 1.98
N ASP A 228 -1.56 -28.85 3.05
CA ASP A 228 -2.27 -27.66 3.54
C ASP A 228 -1.29 -26.59 4.07
N TYR A 229 -0.19 -27.04 4.71
CA TYR A 229 0.90 -26.16 5.11
C TYR A 229 1.56 -25.46 3.90
N GLN A 230 1.90 -26.24 2.85
CA GLN A 230 2.53 -25.67 1.63
C GLN A 230 1.57 -24.74 0.89
N GLU A 231 0.27 -25.03 0.85
CA GLU A 231 -0.75 -24.16 0.29
C GLU A 231 -0.79 -22.83 1.05
N SER A 232 -0.78 -22.86 2.39
CA SER A 232 -0.76 -21.65 3.22
C SER A 232 0.51 -20.84 3.02
N VAL A 233 1.67 -21.48 2.87
CA VAL A 233 2.94 -20.82 2.56
C VAL A 233 2.89 -20.15 1.17
N LEU A 234 2.35 -20.85 0.18
CA LEU A 234 2.20 -20.31 -1.18
C LEU A 234 1.26 -19.10 -1.18
N PHE A 235 0.14 -19.20 -0.47
CA PHE A 235 -0.83 -18.11 -0.32
C PHE A 235 -0.18 -16.86 0.28
N ALA A 236 0.51 -17.02 1.42
CA ALA A 236 1.16 -15.91 2.11
C ALA A 236 2.26 -15.27 1.25
N LYS A 237 3.08 -16.07 0.56
CA LYS A 237 4.13 -15.56 -0.35
C LYS A 237 3.55 -14.80 -1.53
N TYR A 238 2.49 -15.32 -2.14
CA TYR A 238 1.84 -14.69 -3.27
C TYR A 238 1.17 -13.37 -2.85
N GLN A 239 0.39 -13.39 -1.76
CA GLN A 239 -0.30 -12.21 -1.23
C GLN A 239 0.69 -11.10 -0.84
N ASN A 240 1.81 -11.45 -0.17
CA ASN A 240 2.85 -10.49 0.18
C ASN A 240 3.53 -9.90 -1.07
N GLY A 241 3.86 -10.74 -2.07
CA GLY A 241 4.48 -10.28 -3.31
C GLY A 241 3.56 -9.34 -4.11
N LEU A 242 2.30 -9.75 -4.28
CA LEU A 242 1.29 -8.94 -4.98
C LEU A 242 0.99 -7.65 -4.21
N GLY A 243 0.85 -7.72 -2.87
CA GLY A 243 0.59 -6.58 -2.02
C GLY A 243 1.67 -5.51 -2.13
N LYS A 244 2.94 -5.90 -2.05
CA LYS A 244 4.08 -4.97 -2.22
C LYS A 244 4.05 -4.27 -3.58
N GLU A 245 3.77 -4.99 -4.65
CA GLU A 245 3.66 -4.41 -5.99
C GLU A 245 2.48 -3.44 -6.10
N VAL A 246 1.30 -3.82 -5.56
CA VAL A 246 0.10 -2.96 -5.57
C VAL A 246 0.33 -1.69 -4.78
N PHE A 247 0.90 -1.77 -3.56
CA PHE A 247 1.21 -0.58 -2.76
C PHE A 247 2.28 0.30 -3.41
N SER A 248 3.30 -0.29 -4.04
CA SER A 248 4.30 0.47 -4.79
C SER A 248 3.67 1.24 -5.95
N ARG A 249 2.75 0.60 -6.69
CA ARG A 249 2.02 1.24 -7.78
C ARG A 249 1.07 2.33 -7.28
N LEU A 250 0.35 2.05 -6.18
CA LEU A 250 -0.56 3.02 -5.57
C LEU A 250 0.19 4.29 -5.15
N LEU A 251 1.33 4.15 -4.48
CA LEU A 251 2.17 5.29 -4.09
C LEU A 251 2.76 6.04 -5.28
N GLY A 252 2.94 5.38 -6.41
CA GLY A 252 3.38 6.00 -7.66
C GLY A 252 2.28 6.73 -8.46
N MET A 253 1.00 6.65 -8.03
CA MET A 253 -0.09 7.33 -8.74
C MET A 253 -0.07 8.83 -8.49
N ASN A 254 -0.57 9.59 -9.47
CA ASN A 254 -0.71 11.04 -9.39
C ASN A 254 -1.89 11.46 -8.51
N ILE A 255 -1.83 12.66 -7.93
CA ILE A 255 -2.91 13.24 -7.11
C ILE A 255 -4.29 13.21 -7.80
N PRO A 256 -4.43 13.55 -9.10
CA PRO A 256 -5.72 13.44 -9.81
C PRO A 256 -6.41 12.08 -9.71
N PHE A 257 -5.63 11.00 -9.61
CA PHE A 257 -6.19 9.66 -9.38
C PHE A 257 -6.91 9.57 -8.02
N PHE A 258 -6.29 10.10 -6.97
CA PHE A 258 -6.86 10.07 -5.62
C PHE A 258 -8.05 10.99 -5.47
N ASP A 259 -8.02 12.18 -6.08
CA ASP A 259 -9.11 13.15 -6.04
C ASP A 259 -10.35 12.66 -6.82
N GLY A 260 -10.13 11.83 -7.87
CA GLY A 260 -11.21 11.23 -8.64
C GLY A 260 -11.83 9.96 -8.03
N GLN A 261 -11.25 9.42 -6.95
CA GLN A 261 -11.68 8.16 -6.34
C GLN A 261 -12.29 8.39 -4.95
N LYS A 262 -13.33 7.61 -4.61
CA LYS A 262 -13.84 7.58 -3.24
C LYS A 262 -12.92 6.74 -2.35
N ILE A 263 -12.75 7.13 -1.10
CA ILE A 263 -11.92 6.39 -0.13
C ILE A 263 -12.37 4.93 -0.02
N GLY A 264 -13.69 4.67 -0.07
CA GLY A 264 -14.23 3.32 -0.05
C GLY A 264 -13.81 2.47 -1.26
N ASP A 265 -13.62 3.07 -2.43
CA ASP A 265 -13.14 2.35 -3.62
C ASP A 265 -11.66 2.01 -3.51
N LEU A 266 -10.87 2.89 -2.89
CA LEU A 266 -9.43 2.65 -2.63
C LEU A 266 -9.22 1.56 -1.57
N THR A 267 -10.01 1.52 -0.49
CA THR A 267 -9.93 0.44 0.50
C THR A 267 -10.29 -0.91 -0.11
N LYS A 268 -11.31 -0.95 -0.96
CA LYS A 268 -11.67 -2.17 -1.71
C LYS A 268 -10.58 -2.67 -2.66
N LEU A 269 -9.69 -1.80 -3.10
CA LEU A 269 -8.57 -2.19 -3.94
C LEU A 269 -7.60 -3.12 -3.19
N VAL A 270 -7.48 -2.96 -1.88
CA VAL A 270 -6.71 -3.87 -1.00
C VAL A 270 -7.40 -5.23 -0.92
N ASP A 271 -8.73 -5.28 -0.83
CA ASP A 271 -9.52 -6.52 -0.81
C ASP A 271 -9.33 -7.34 -2.10
N GLN A 272 -9.09 -6.67 -3.26
CA GLN A 272 -8.82 -7.33 -4.53
C GLN A 272 -7.51 -8.14 -4.51
N ILE A 273 -6.54 -7.80 -3.66
CA ILE A 273 -5.30 -8.58 -3.47
C ILE A 273 -5.67 -9.94 -2.89
N GLU A 274 -6.54 -9.97 -1.88
CA GLU A 274 -6.99 -11.20 -1.25
C GLU A 274 -7.84 -12.05 -2.21
N GLU A 275 -8.77 -11.43 -2.95
CA GLU A 275 -9.61 -12.10 -3.95
C GLU A 275 -8.76 -12.76 -5.05
N ALA A 276 -7.76 -12.05 -5.58
CA ALA A 276 -6.83 -12.61 -6.56
C ALA A 276 -6.02 -13.77 -5.98
N SER A 277 -5.59 -13.65 -4.73
CA SER A 277 -4.82 -14.68 -4.02
C SER A 277 -5.67 -15.93 -3.75
N ASN A 278 -6.89 -15.76 -3.29
CA ASN A 278 -7.85 -16.83 -3.04
C ASN A 278 -8.15 -17.60 -4.33
N PHE A 279 -8.37 -16.88 -5.42
CA PHE A 279 -8.65 -17.54 -6.69
C PHE A 279 -7.45 -18.36 -7.20
N LEU A 280 -6.26 -17.73 -7.32
CA LEU A 280 -5.10 -18.38 -7.94
C LEU A 280 -4.52 -19.50 -7.10
N VAL A 281 -4.45 -19.32 -5.77
CA VAL A 281 -3.80 -20.31 -4.90
C VAL A 281 -4.79 -21.36 -4.41
N ARG A 282 -5.97 -20.94 -3.91
CA ARG A 282 -6.92 -21.89 -3.32
C ARG A 282 -7.84 -22.52 -4.36
N GLN A 283 -8.43 -21.73 -5.26
CA GLN A 283 -9.44 -22.28 -6.17
C GLN A 283 -8.80 -22.93 -7.41
N LEU A 284 -7.89 -22.21 -8.09
CA LEU A 284 -7.28 -22.72 -9.33
C LEU A 284 -6.37 -23.92 -9.02
N LEU A 285 -5.53 -23.84 -8.00
CA LEU A 285 -4.63 -24.93 -7.63
C LEU A 285 -5.43 -26.13 -7.14
N ALA A 286 -6.46 -25.94 -6.32
CA ALA A 286 -7.36 -27.03 -5.90
C ALA A 286 -8.06 -27.72 -7.07
N SER A 287 -8.39 -26.95 -8.14
CA SER A 287 -8.93 -27.55 -9.36
C SER A 287 -7.92 -28.40 -10.10
N VAL A 288 -6.66 -27.95 -10.19
CA VAL A 288 -5.58 -28.76 -10.79
C VAL A 288 -5.38 -30.05 -9.99
N VAL A 289 -5.35 -29.97 -8.66
CA VAL A 289 -5.28 -31.13 -7.75
C VAL A 289 -6.46 -32.07 -7.96
N SER A 290 -7.67 -31.51 -8.10
CA SER A 290 -8.90 -32.28 -8.34
C SER A 290 -8.87 -33.01 -9.67
N VAL A 291 -8.37 -32.38 -10.74
CA VAL A 291 -8.18 -33.04 -12.04
C VAL A 291 -7.18 -34.18 -11.95
N ILE A 292 -6.09 -33.99 -11.21
CA ILE A 292 -5.08 -35.04 -10.97
C ILE A 292 -5.71 -36.21 -10.23
N SER A 293 -6.49 -35.97 -9.17
CA SER A 293 -7.21 -36.99 -8.43
C SER A 293 -8.16 -37.77 -9.36
N LEU A 294 -8.89 -37.07 -10.23
CA LEU A 294 -9.74 -37.72 -11.23
C LEU A 294 -8.94 -38.61 -12.20
N LEU A 295 -7.80 -38.12 -12.72
CA LEU A 295 -6.92 -38.88 -13.59
C LEU A 295 -6.35 -40.12 -12.95
N VAL A 296 -6.12 -40.12 -11.62
CA VAL A 296 -5.65 -41.28 -10.87
C VAL A 296 -6.80 -42.29 -10.68
N VAL A 297 -8.01 -41.85 -10.36
CA VAL A 297 -9.16 -42.74 -10.06
C VAL A 297 -9.77 -43.35 -11.30
N LEU A 298 -9.85 -42.62 -12.42
CA LEU A 298 -10.50 -43.10 -13.67
C LEU A 298 -9.98 -44.44 -14.21
N PRO A 299 -8.66 -44.70 -14.31
CA PRO A 299 -8.14 -45.98 -14.80
C PRO A 299 -8.63 -47.16 -13.95
N PHE A 300 -8.71 -47.01 -12.63
CA PHE A 300 -9.22 -48.06 -11.75
C PHE A 300 -10.73 -48.34 -12.01
N LEU A 301 -11.53 -47.28 -12.19
CA LEU A 301 -12.94 -47.46 -12.53
C LEU A 301 -13.14 -48.20 -13.86
N PHE A 302 -12.38 -47.84 -14.90
CA PHE A 302 -12.43 -48.52 -16.19
C PHE A 302 -11.96 -49.96 -16.14
N PHE A 303 -10.97 -50.26 -15.27
CA PHE A 303 -10.50 -51.62 -15.07
C PHE A 303 -11.57 -52.51 -14.45
N TYR A 304 -12.41 -51.99 -13.53
CA TYR A 304 -13.47 -52.75 -12.91
C TYR A 304 -14.66 -52.99 -13.86
N SER A 305 -15.17 -51.95 -14.47
CA SER A 305 -16.27 -52.04 -15.40
C SER A 305 -16.33 -50.81 -16.34
N PRO A 306 -15.99 -50.98 -17.65
CA PRO A 306 -16.11 -49.89 -18.62
C PRO A 306 -17.52 -49.33 -18.73
N THR A 307 -18.55 -50.20 -18.66
CA THR A 307 -19.98 -49.82 -18.75
C THR A 307 -20.40 -48.91 -17.61
N LEU A 308 -20.08 -49.28 -16.37
CA LEU A 308 -20.41 -48.48 -15.20
C LEU A 308 -19.62 -47.17 -15.18
N SER A 309 -18.34 -47.19 -15.61
CA SER A 309 -17.51 -46.02 -15.72
C SER A 309 -18.04 -44.98 -16.72
N LEU A 310 -18.48 -45.43 -17.90
CA LEU A 310 -19.13 -44.55 -18.87
C LEU A 310 -20.43 -43.95 -18.36
N MET A 311 -21.20 -44.71 -17.58
CA MET A 311 -22.43 -44.23 -16.96
C MET A 311 -22.12 -43.14 -15.92
N VAL A 312 -21.15 -43.36 -15.04
CA VAL A 312 -20.70 -42.36 -14.03
C VAL A 312 -20.20 -41.08 -14.73
N LEU A 313 -19.39 -41.21 -15.79
CA LEU A 313 -18.95 -40.09 -16.59
C LEU A 313 -20.09 -39.38 -17.29
N GLY A 314 -21.10 -40.11 -17.82
CA GLY A 314 -22.30 -39.52 -18.43
C GLY A 314 -23.09 -38.66 -17.44
N ILE A 315 -23.35 -39.15 -16.21
CA ILE A 315 -24.01 -38.36 -15.17
C ILE A 315 -23.12 -37.18 -14.75
N GLY A 316 -21.83 -37.39 -14.67
CA GLY A 316 -20.85 -36.34 -14.37
C GLY A 316 -20.86 -35.23 -15.43
N LEU A 317 -21.02 -35.58 -16.71
CA LEU A 317 -21.15 -34.59 -17.80
C LEU A 317 -22.45 -33.76 -17.65
N VAL A 318 -23.57 -34.43 -17.31
CA VAL A 318 -24.85 -33.73 -17.06
C VAL A 318 -24.68 -32.78 -15.85
N MET A 319 -23.96 -33.21 -14.83
CA MET A 319 -23.62 -32.36 -13.67
C MET A 319 -22.80 -31.14 -14.08
N ALA A 320 -21.76 -31.32 -14.89
CA ALA A 320 -20.94 -30.23 -15.41
C ALA A 320 -21.78 -29.26 -16.27
N LEU A 321 -22.73 -29.79 -17.07
CA LEU A 321 -23.65 -28.99 -17.87
C LEU A 321 -24.60 -28.16 -16.97
N THR A 322 -25.18 -28.80 -15.94
CA THR A 322 -26.07 -28.11 -14.95
C THR A 322 -25.41 -26.89 -14.38
N VAL A 323 -24.14 -27.03 -14.00
CA VAL A 323 -23.40 -25.95 -13.41
C VAL A 323 -22.95 -24.93 -14.47
N GLY A 324 -22.48 -25.38 -15.63
CA GLY A 324 -22.13 -24.49 -16.74
C GLY A 324 -23.27 -23.55 -17.11
N LEU A 325 -24.52 -24.05 -17.15
CA LEU A 325 -25.73 -23.25 -17.40
C LEU A 325 -26.00 -22.21 -16.28
N SER A 326 -25.58 -22.49 -15.04
CA SER A 326 -25.74 -21.58 -13.89
C SER A 326 -24.71 -20.45 -13.85
N LEU A 327 -23.57 -20.54 -14.56
CA LEU A 327 -22.48 -19.55 -14.49
C LEU A 327 -22.90 -18.18 -14.97
N LYS A 328 -23.65 -18.08 -16.08
CA LYS A 328 -24.09 -16.79 -16.64
C LYS A 328 -25.04 -16.03 -15.69
N PRO A 329 -26.11 -16.63 -15.15
CA PRO A 329 -26.96 -15.96 -14.17
C PRO A 329 -26.22 -15.65 -12.87
N LEU A 330 -25.31 -16.51 -12.42
CA LEU A 330 -24.48 -16.27 -11.23
C LEU A 330 -23.61 -15.03 -11.42
N ARG A 331 -22.90 -14.94 -12.54
CA ARG A 331 -22.08 -13.77 -12.89
C ARG A 331 -22.84 -12.45 -12.78
N ASN A 332 -24.03 -12.38 -13.37
CA ASN A 332 -24.82 -11.16 -13.37
C ASN A 332 -25.22 -10.75 -11.95
N ARG A 333 -25.52 -11.73 -11.08
CA ARG A 333 -25.85 -11.45 -9.67
C ARG A 333 -24.65 -11.05 -8.86
N VAL A 334 -23.48 -11.64 -9.08
CA VAL A 334 -22.22 -11.24 -8.42
C VAL A 334 -21.87 -9.79 -8.77
N LEU A 335 -21.99 -9.40 -10.03
CA LEU A 335 -21.73 -8.00 -10.44
C LEU A 335 -22.71 -7.02 -9.80
N GLN A 336 -24.01 -7.38 -9.69
CA GLN A 336 -25.00 -6.55 -8.99
C GLN A 336 -24.71 -6.44 -7.49
N ALA A 337 -24.41 -7.56 -6.82
CA ALA A 337 -24.08 -7.56 -5.39
C ALA A 337 -22.83 -6.73 -5.10
N TYR A 338 -21.83 -6.77 -6.00
CA TYR A 338 -20.65 -5.92 -5.87
C TYR A 338 -21.01 -4.41 -5.87
N THR A 339 -21.93 -3.98 -6.76
CA THR A 339 -22.37 -2.58 -6.78
C THR A 339 -23.15 -2.19 -5.52
N TYR A 340 -23.97 -3.10 -4.99
CA TYR A 340 -24.69 -2.87 -3.73
C TYR A 340 -23.75 -2.76 -2.54
N ASP A 341 -22.76 -3.64 -2.45
CA ASP A 341 -21.75 -3.61 -1.40
C ASP A 341 -20.90 -2.33 -1.46
N ALA A 342 -20.48 -1.89 -2.66
CA ALA A 342 -19.77 -0.63 -2.84
C ALA A 342 -20.60 0.58 -2.35
N SER A 343 -21.89 0.59 -2.66
CA SER A 343 -22.82 1.64 -2.21
C SER A 343 -22.98 1.63 -0.69
N TYR A 344 -23.14 0.45 -0.08
CA TYR A 344 -23.26 0.29 1.37
C TYR A 344 -22.01 0.78 2.09
N GLN A 345 -20.81 0.36 1.67
CA GLN A 345 -19.56 0.81 2.28
C GLN A 345 -19.34 2.31 2.12
N SER A 346 -19.65 2.88 0.95
CA SER A 346 -19.58 4.33 0.74
C SER A 346 -20.49 5.09 1.72
N THR A 347 -21.73 4.62 1.89
CA THR A 347 -22.71 5.23 2.83
C THR A 347 -22.23 5.11 4.28
N LEU A 348 -21.64 3.97 4.66
CA LEU A 348 -21.11 3.74 6.00
C LEU A 348 -19.93 4.70 6.30
N ILE A 349 -18.98 4.81 5.39
CA ILE A 349 -17.82 5.72 5.54
C ILE A 349 -18.28 7.17 5.62
N GLU A 350 -19.24 7.60 4.76
CA GLU A 350 -19.82 8.94 4.79
C GLU A 350 -20.47 9.23 6.15
N MET A 351 -21.27 8.29 6.66
CA MET A 351 -21.94 8.41 7.96
C MET A 351 -20.93 8.52 9.11
N VAL A 352 -19.90 7.67 9.14
CA VAL A 352 -18.88 7.68 10.20
C VAL A 352 -18.10 9.00 10.18
N LYS A 353 -17.66 9.46 9.02
CA LYS A 353 -16.97 10.75 8.86
C LYS A 353 -17.84 11.94 9.24
N GLY A 354 -19.12 11.90 8.87
CA GLY A 354 -20.10 12.93 9.17
C GLY A 354 -20.75 12.82 10.55
N MET A 355 -20.29 11.93 11.44
CA MET A 355 -20.98 11.63 12.71
C MET A 355 -21.19 12.88 13.58
N ARG A 356 -20.21 13.77 13.66
CA ARG A 356 -20.36 15.03 14.42
C ARG A 356 -21.48 15.89 13.88
N THR A 357 -21.59 16.02 12.55
CA THR A 357 -22.67 16.79 11.90
C THR A 357 -24.03 16.12 12.11
N ILE A 358 -24.10 14.79 12.00
CA ILE A 358 -25.34 14.04 12.26
C ILE A 358 -25.83 14.30 13.69
N LYS A 359 -24.90 14.23 14.66
CA LYS A 359 -25.20 14.48 16.08
C LYS A 359 -25.58 15.92 16.34
N SER A 360 -24.90 16.90 15.75
CA SER A 360 -25.22 18.32 15.92
C SER A 360 -26.60 18.71 15.35
N LEU A 361 -27.04 18.01 14.30
CA LEU A 361 -28.33 18.22 13.67
C LEU A 361 -29.47 17.38 14.30
N ALA A 362 -29.14 16.50 15.27
CA ALA A 362 -30.09 15.55 15.88
C ALA A 362 -30.85 14.69 14.82
N ASN A 363 -30.17 14.30 13.75
CA ASN A 363 -30.75 13.65 12.56
C ASN A 363 -30.45 12.16 12.45
N GLU A 364 -30.19 11.50 13.60
CA GLU A 364 -29.80 10.09 13.65
C GLU A 364 -30.86 9.15 13.06
N SER A 365 -32.14 9.52 13.17
CA SER A 365 -33.23 8.69 12.64
C SER A 365 -33.20 8.62 11.11
N HIS A 366 -32.90 9.72 10.43
CA HIS A 366 -32.76 9.77 8.97
C HIS A 366 -31.60 8.93 8.49
N PHE A 367 -30.42 9.09 9.11
CA PHE A 367 -29.22 8.33 8.73
C PHE A 367 -29.35 6.84 9.09
N ARG A 368 -30.02 6.49 10.18
CA ARG A 368 -30.35 5.10 10.52
C ARG A 368 -31.22 4.46 9.43
N HIS A 369 -32.23 5.16 8.93
CA HIS A 369 -33.05 4.66 7.83
C HIS A 369 -32.20 4.47 6.55
N ARG A 370 -31.39 5.47 6.20
CA ARG A 370 -30.51 5.43 5.01
C ARG A 370 -29.53 4.25 5.05
N ILE A 371 -28.84 4.04 6.19
CA ILE A 371 -27.88 2.93 6.32
C ILE A 371 -28.58 1.57 6.33
N ASN A 372 -29.74 1.45 7.00
CA ASN A 372 -30.51 0.21 7.02
C ASN A 372 -30.99 -0.16 5.60
N THR A 373 -31.51 0.78 4.83
CA THR A 373 -31.94 0.53 3.44
C THR A 373 -30.77 0.10 2.57
N SER A 374 -29.60 0.72 2.76
CA SER A 374 -28.37 0.34 2.03
C SER A 374 -27.88 -1.06 2.42
N LEU A 375 -27.95 -1.39 3.73
CA LEU A 375 -27.63 -2.74 4.25
C LEU A 375 -28.62 -3.79 3.73
N GLU A 376 -29.92 -3.51 3.77
CA GLU A 376 -30.95 -4.40 3.24
C GLU A 376 -30.73 -4.70 1.76
N THR A 377 -30.37 -3.68 0.97
CA THR A 377 -30.08 -3.83 -0.47
C THR A 377 -28.84 -4.71 -0.69
N ASN A 378 -27.79 -4.52 0.13
CA ASN A 378 -26.60 -5.34 0.08
C ASN A 378 -26.90 -6.81 0.42
N LEU A 379 -27.58 -7.04 1.54
CA LEU A 379 -27.99 -8.40 1.98
C LEU A 379 -28.94 -9.06 0.97
N TYR A 380 -29.79 -8.29 0.29
CA TYR A 380 -30.64 -8.81 -0.78
C TYR A 380 -29.80 -9.32 -1.95
N GLY A 381 -28.75 -8.61 -2.34
CA GLY A 381 -27.79 -9.06 -3.35
C GLY A 381 -27.15 -10.38 -3.00
N ASP A 382 -26.60 -10.49 -1.78
CA ASP A 382 -25.95 -11.70 -1.26
C ASP A 382 -26.94 -12.88 -1.16
N PHE A 383 -28.16 -12.62 -0.70
CA PHE A 383 -29.23 -13.63 -0.64
C PHE A 383 -29.55 -14.21 -2.02
N HIS A 384 -29.60 -13.38 -3.07
CA HIS A 384 -29.87 -13.86 -4.44
C HIS A 384 -28.73 -14.72 -5.00
N ILE A 385 -27.48 -14.42 -4.67
CA ILE A 385 -26.32 -15.27 -4.99
C ILE A 385 -26.46 -16.61 -4.25
N ALA A 386 -26.66 -16.54 -2.93
CA ALA A 386 -26.78 -17.73 -2.08
C ALA A 386 -27.96 -18.64 -2.53
N ARG A 387 -29.12 -18.06 -2.80
CA ARG A 387 -30.30 -18.82 -3.29
C ARG A 387 -30.00 -19.58 -4.57
N LEU A 388 -29.34 -18.94 -5.55
CA LEU A 388 -28.95 -19.62 -6.79
C LEU A 388 -27.94 -20.73 -6.50
N GLY A 389 -26.95 -20.44 -5.66
CA GLY A 389 -25.96 -21.43 -5.22
C GLY A 389 -26.57 -22.64 -4.51
N HIS A 390 -27.60 -22.43 -3.68
CA HIS A 390 -28.30 -23.53 -3.00
C HIS A 390 -29.08 -24.40 -4.00
N VAL A 391 -29.75 -23.82 -4.98
CA VAL A 391 -30.45 -24.59 -6.01
C VAL A 391 -29.47 -25.45 -6.83
N VAL A 392 -28.36 -24.86 -7.26
CA VAL A 392 -27.31 -25.59 -7.99
C VAL A 392 -26.73 -26.72 -7.13
N ARG A 393 -26.40 -26.44 -5.87
CA ARG A 393 -25.89 -27.45 -4.93
C ARG A 393 -26.89 -28.60 -4.70
N ALA A 394 -28.17 -28.29 -4.56
CA ALA A 394 -29.21 -29.30 -4.41
C ALA A 394 -29.30 -30.19 -5.64
N MET A 395 -29.26 -29.62 -6.87
CA MET A 395 -29.26 -30.38 -8.14
C MET A 395 -28.04 -31.30 -8.22
N VAL A 396 -26.86 -30.78 -7.92
CA VAL A 396 -25.60 -31.56 -7.93
C VAL A 396 -25.65 -32.69 -6.88
N SER A 397 -26.14 -32.42 -5.66
CA SER A 397 -26.31 -33.45 -4.64
C SER A 397 -27.28 -34.55 -5.09
N PHE A 398 -28.38 -34.17 -5.72
CA PHE A 398 -29.33 -35.15 -6.29
C PHE A 398 -28.65 -36.02 -7.37
N GLN A 399 -27.90 -35.41 -8.29
CA GLN A 399 -27.17 -36.13 -9.36
C GLN A 399 -26.08 -37.06 -8.75
N SER A 400 -25.42 -36.66 -7.68
CA SER A 400 -24.45 -37.48 -6.93
C SER A 400 -25.13 -38.73 -6.32
N GLN A 401 -26.33 -38.58 -5.75
CA GLN A 401 -27.09 -39.71 -5.24
C GLN A 401 -27.56 -40.62 -6.37
N LEU A 402 -27.94 -40.06 -7.54
CA LEU A 402 -28.27 -40.87 -8.72
C LEU A 402 -27.10 -41.72 -9.19
N ILE A 403 -25.84 -41.20 -9.13
CA ILE A 403 -24.64 -41.99 -9.41
C ILE A 403 -24.62 -43.23 -8.49
N THR A 404 -24.77 -43.03 -7.18
CA THR A 404 -24.75 -44.12 -6.21
C THR A 404 -25.87 -45.15 -6.48
N ILE A 405 -27.11 -44.70 -6.69
CA ILE A 405 -28.24 -45.56 -7.00
C ILE A 405 -28.03 -46.35 -8.28
N ALA A 406 -27.56 -45.68 -9.33
CA ALA A 406 -27.30 -46.29 -10.65
C ALA A 406 -26.15 -47.32 -10.54
N VAL A 407 -25.06 -46.99 -9.81
CA VAL A 407 -23.95 -47.92 -9.58
C VAL A 407 -24.42 -49.15 -8.82
N ILE A 408 -25.27 -48.99 -7.80
CA ILE A 408 -25.85 -50.15 -7.02
C ILE A 408 -26.74 -50.96 -7.95
N PHE A 409 -27.66 -50.36 -8.73
CA PHE A 409 -28.61 -51.07 -9.55
C PHE A 409 -27.92 -51.84 -10.72
N PHE A 410 -27.14 -51.17 -11.53
CA PHE A 410 -26.46 -51.81 -12.66
C PHE A 410 -25.27 -52.66 -12.21
N GLY A 411 -24.60 -52.30 -11.14
CA GLY A 411 -23.52 -53.09 -10.54
C GLY A 411 -24.06 -54.40 -9.92
N ALA A 412 -25.22 -54.38 -9.27
CA ALA A 412 -25.86 -55.60 -8.78
C ALA A 412 -26.23 -56.53 -9.92
N GLN A 413 -26.74 -56.02 -11.07
CA GLN A 413 -26.97 -56.84 -12.26
C GLN A 413 -25.69 -57.49 -12.79
N ALA A 414 -24.56 -56.74 -12.80
CA ALA A 414 -23.28 -57.28 -13.18
C ALA A 414 -22.77 -58.37 -12.22
N VAL A 415 -23.05 -58.25 -10.93
CA VAL A 415 -22.74 -59.28 -9.91
C VAL A 415 -23.59 -60.50 -10.13
N PHE A 416 -24.92 -60.34 -10.37
CA PHE A 416 -25.82 -61.48 -10.69
C PHE A 416 -25.42 -62.21 -11.98
N ALA A 417 -24.85 -61.46 -12.95
CA ALA A 417 -24.30 -62.03 -14.17
C ALA A 417 -22.87 -62.63 -14.01
N ASN A 418 -22.33 -62.70 -12.80
CA ASN A 418 -20.96 -63.14 -12.49
C ASN A 418 -19.85 -62.36 -13.27
N GLN A 419 -20.12 -61.12 -13.65
CA GLN A 419 -19.15 -60.25 -14.35
C GLN A 419 -18.31 -59.42 -13.33
N MET A 420 -18.76 -59.33 -12.08
CA MET A 420 -18.14 -58.55 -11.01
C MET A 420 -18.38 -59.24 -9.66
N THR A 421 -17.42 -59.09 -8.75
CA THR A 421 -17.61 -59.53 -7.34
C THR A 421 -18.31 -58.46 -6.51
N ILE A 422 -18.86 -58.86 -5.33
CA ILE A 422 -19.48 -57.92 -4.41
C ILE A 422 -18.46 -56.92 -3.90
N GLY A 423 -17.21 -57.34 -3.60
CA GLY A 423 -16.15 -56.47 -3.18
C GLY A 423 -15.74 -55.47 -4.25
N GLN A 424 -15.72 -55.87 -5.52
CA GLN A 424 -15.47 -54.96 -6.65
C GLN A 424 -16.57 -53.90 -6.77
N LEU A 425 -17.85 -54.26 -6.57
CA LEU A 425 -18.95 -53.30 -6.60
C LEU A 425 -18.82 -52.27 -5.48
N ILE A 426 -18.49 -52.71 -4.27
CA ILE A 426 -18.29 -51.80 -3.10
C ILE A 426 -17.11 -50.86 -3.41
N ALA A 427 -15.97 -51.40 -3.85
CA ALA A 427 -14.79 -50.59 -4.22
C ALA A 427 -15.11 -49.59 -5.34
N PHE A 428 -15.83 -50.00 -6.36
CA PHE A 428 -16.28 -49.14 -7.48
C PHE A 428 -17.15 -48.00 -6.94
N ASN A 429 -18.13 -48.30 -6.08
CA ASN A 429 -19.02 -47.26 -5.52
C ASN A 429 -18.26 -46.25 -4.65
N MET A 430 -17.28 -46.69 -3.87
CA MET A 430 -16.42 -45.80 -3.09
C MET A 430 -15.58 -44.90 -3.99
N MET A 431 -15.02 -45.43 -5.07
CA MET A 431 -14.24 -44.65 -6.04
C MET A 431 -15.11 -43.73 -6.89
N ALA A 432 -16.32 -44.16 -7.28
CA ALA A 432 -17.26 -43.32 -8.05
C ALA A 432 -17.67 -42.06 -7.28
N GLY A 433 -17.79 -42.11 -5.94
CA GLY A 433 -18.01 -40.94 -5.09
C GLY A 433 -16.87 -39.89 -5.21
N ASN A 434 -15.64 -40.36 -5.40
CA ASN A 434 -14.47 -39.45 -5.57
C ASN A 434 -14.42 -38.76 -6.94
N VAL A 435 -15.28 -39.11 -7.91
CA VAL A 435 -15.39 -38.40 -9.20
C VAL A 435 -16.21 -37.13 -9.09
N VAL A 436 -17.14 -37.07 -8.13
CA VAL A 436 -18.06 -35.92 -7.96
C VAL A 436 -17.33 -34.67 -7.47
N ASN A 437 -16.46 -34.82 -6.47
CA ASN A 437 -15.76 -33.67 -5.85
C ASN A 437 -14.86 -32.90 -6.83
N PRO A 438 -14.05 -33.54 -7.70
CA PRO A 438 -13.31 -32.84 -8.77
C PRO A 438 -14.20 -32.04 -9.70
N LEU A 439 -15.34 -32.56 -10.09
CA LEU A 439 -16.27 -31.85 -10.96
C LEU A 439 -16.85 -30.61 -10.27
N LEU A 440 -17.19 -30.71 -8.97
CA LEU A 440 -17.62 -29.56 -8.19
C LEU A 440 -16.54 -28.51 -8.04
N SER A 441 -15.30 -28.92 -7.80
CA SER A 441 -14.14 -28.01 -7.71
C SER A 441 -13.94 -27.21 -8.99
N LEU A 442 -13.99 -27.86 -10.15
CA LEU A 442 -13.90 -27.20 -11.46
C LEU A 442 -14.98 -26.13 -11.66
N VAL A 443 -16.16 -26.42 -11.15
CA VAL A 443 -17.30 -25.51 -11.21
C VAL A 443 -17.12 -24.30 -10.31
N MET A 444 -16.70 -24.53 -9.07
CA MET A 444 -16.40 -23.44 -8.13
C MET A 444 -15.31 -22.53 -8.69
N THR A 445 -14.30 -23.10 -9.33
CA THR A 445 -13.24 -22.34 -10.00
C THR A 445 -13.78 -21.55 -11.18
N ALA A 446 -14.68 -22.11 -11.96
CA ALA A 446 -15.31 -21.38 -13.07
C ALA A 446 -16.16 -20.19 -12.56
N SER A 447 -16.81 -20.32 -11.39
CA SER A 447 -17.51 -19.19 -10.77
C SER A 447 -16.57 -18.14 -10.23
N GLY A 448 -15.48 -18.55 -9.57
CA GLY A 448 -14.44 -17.65 -9.04
C GLY A 448 -13.65 -16.90 -10.13
N TRP A 449 -13.61 -17.45 -11.34
CA TRP A 449 -12.94 -16.81 -12.49
C TRP A 449 -13.48 -15.41 -12.80
N GLU A 450 -14.79 -15.19 -12.69
CA GLU A 450 -15.38 -13.88 -12.97
C GLU A 450 -15.02 -12.86 -11.87
N THR A 451 -15.01 -13.27 -10.62
CA THR A 451 -14.56 -12.44 -9.50
C THR A 451 -13.07 -12.09 -9.66
N PHE A 452 -12.23 -13.09 -9.96
CA PHE A 452 -10.81 -12.89 -10.24
C PHE A 452 -10.57 -11.93 -11.42
N LYS A 453 -11.34 -12.07 -12.49
CA LYS A 453 -11.22 -11.20 -13.67
C LYS A 453 -11.53 -9.74 -13.32
N LEU A 454 -12.53 -9.52 -12.46
CA LEU A 454 -12.84 -8.18 -11.94
C LEU A 454 -11.70 -7.67 -11.05
N ALA A 455 -11.23 -8.48 -10.10
CA ALA A 455 -10.11 -8.13 -9.22
C ALA A 455 -8.85 -7.80 -10.04
N LYS A 456 -8.50 -8.66 -10.98
CA LYS A 456 -7.36 -8.45 -11.89
C LYS A 456 -7.49 -7.13 -12.65
N ARG A 457 -8.65 -6.83 -13.23
CA ARG A 457 -8.89 -5.60 -13.99
C ARG A 457 -8.71 -4.36 -13.10
N ARG A 458 -9.28 -4.38 -11.89
CA ARG A 458 -9.14 -3.28 -10.92
C ARG A 458 -7.70 -3.04 -10.50
N LEU A 459 -6.95 -4.12 -10.25
CA LEU A 459 -5.53 -4.02 -9.92
C LEU A 459 -4.71 -3.50 -11.12
N GLU A 460 -5.05 -3.89 -12.35
CA GLU A 460 -4.37 -3.43 -13.57
C GLU A 460 -4.71 -1.98 -13.95
N GLU A 461 -5.78 -1.40 -13.41
CA GLU A 461 -6.08 0.03 -13.53
C GLU A 461 -5.04 0.90 -12.81
N LEU A 462 -4.27 0.34 -11.85
CA LEU A 462 -3.14 1.00 -11.22
C LEU A 462 -1.93 1.06 -12.16
N GLN A 463 -1.90 2.07 -13.01
CA GLN A 463 -0.80 2.34 -13.91
C GLN A 463 -0.14 3.66 -13.51
N PRO A 464 0.90 3.63 -12.65
CA PRO A 464 1.65 4.83 -12.36
C PRO A 464 2.25 5.41 -13.65
N PRO A 465 2.36 6.73 -13.76
CA PRO A 465 2.98 7.36 -14.93
C PRO A 465 4.41 6.83 -15.11
N GLU A 466 4.85 6.80 -16.36
CA GLU A 466 6.24 6.43 -16.64
C GLU A 466 7.20 7.37 -15.91
N PRO A 467 8.23 6.84 -15.23
CA PRO A 467 9.20 7.67 -14.54
C PRO A 467 9.95 8.56 -15.55
N ILE A 468 9.98 9.85 -15.27
CA ILE A 468 10.74 10.81 -16.06
C ILE A 468 12.22 10.52 -15.82
N ALA A 469 12.97 10.20 -16.88
CA ALA A 469 14.41 9.96 -16.77
C ALA A 469 15.13 11.28 -16.46
N LEU A 470 16.00 11.29 -15.46
CA LEU A 470 16.90 12.40 -15.23
C LEU A 470 17.82 12.56 -16.46
N PRO A 471 18.20 13.80 -16.82
CA PRO A 471 19.20 14.02 -17.86
C PRO A 471 20.48 13.22 -17.58
N VAL A 472 21.04 12.60 -18.61
CA VAL A 472 22.14 11.61 -18.51
C VAL A 472 23.46 12.20 -17.99
N ASP A 473 23.57 13.53 -17.90
CA ASP A 473 24.83 14.22 -17.58
C ASP A 473 25.25 14.21 -16.11
N GLY A 474 24.49 13.54 -15.22
CA GLY A 474 24.86 13.40 -13.80
C GLY A 474 24.97 14.72 -13.02
N ARG A 475 24.62 15.86 -13.62
CA ARG A 475 24.56 17.13 -12.93
C ARG A 475 23.29 17.18 -12.09
N GLU A 476 23.44 17.53 -10.83
CA GLU A 476 22.28 17.90 -10.02
C GLU A 476 21.56 19.05 -10.74
N LEU A 477 20.24 18.88 -10.95
CA LEU A 477 19.39 19.92 -11.49
C LEU A 477 19.40 21.09 -10.50
N ASP A 478 20.03 22.20 -10.90
CA ASP A 478 19.96 23.43 -10.13
C ASP A 478 18.60 24.07 -10.38
N LEU A 479 17.74 24.03 -9.37
CA LEU A 479 16.41 24.65 -9.39
C LEU A 479 16.38 25.99 -8.62
N ASN A 480 17.53 26.50 -8.22
CA ASN A 480 17.65 27.81 -7.56
C ASN A 480 17.66 28.94 -8.60
N GLY A 481 16.51 29.30 -9.10
CA GLY A 481 16.35 30.31 -10.14
C GLY A 481 14.90 30.84 -10.22
N PRO A 482 14.61 31.65 -11.24
CA PRO A 482 13.28 32.25 -11.40
C PRO A 482 12.22 31.19 -11.67
N ILE A 483 11.02 31.41 -11.10
CA ILE A 483 9.83 30.62 -11.37
C ILE A 483 8.98 31.37 -12.39
N GLU A 484 8.73 30.73 -13.52
CA GLU A 484 8.02 31.37 -14.65
C GLU A 484 6.74 30.59 -14.98
N PHE A 485 5.62 31.28 -14.99
CA PHE A 485 4.37 30.82 -15.57
C PHE A 485 4.20 31.50 -16.92
N GLN A 486 4.15 30.72 -18.00
CA GLN A 486 4.07 31.19 -19.38
C GLN A 486 2.75 30.78 -20.01
N GLU A 487 1.82 31.72 -20.16
CA GLU A 487 0.48 31.51 -20.76
C GLU A 487 -0.28 30.31 -20.16
N VAL A 488 -0.25 30.15 -18.82
CA VAL A 488 -0.78 28.97 -18.15
C VAL A 488 -2.31 29.04 -18.07
N TRP A 489 -2.94 28.01 -18.62
CA TRP A 489 -4.37 27.72 -18.49
C TRP A 489 -4.56 26.37 -17.80
N PHE A 490 -5.53 26.29 -16.92
CA PHE A 490 -5.79 25.04 -16.20
C PHE A 490 -7.27 24.84 -15.91
N ARG A 491 -7.70 23.59 -16.07
CA ARG A 491 -8.99 23.06 -15.59
C ARG A 491 -8.77 21.72 -14.88
N TYR A 492 -9.52 21.46 -13.84
CA TYR A 492 -9.49 20.15 -13.19
C TYR A 492 -10.10 19.09 -14.12
N PRO A 493 -9.58 17.84 -14.12
CA PRO A 493 -10.19 16.75 -14.85
C PRO A 493 -11.61 16.52 -14.31
N SER A 494 -12.64 16.57 -15.17
CA SER A 494 -14.01 16.22 -14.82
C SER A 494 -14.31 14.80 -15.29
N ASN A 495 -14.96 13.99 -14.45
CA ASN A 495 -15.42 12.65 -14.82
C ASN A 495 -16.71 12.68 -15.66
N ASP A 496 -17.33 13.83 -15.86
CA ASP A 496 -18.58 13.98 -16.60
C ASP A 496 -18.29 14.11 -18.09
N ALA A 497 -18.35 12.98 -18.79
CA ALA A 497 -18.16 12.86 -20.24
C ALA A 497 -19.36 13.36 -21.06
N GLU A 498 -20.33 14.06 -20.47
CA GLU A 498 -21.55 14.46 -21.17
C GLU A 498 -21.68 15.97 -21.33
N GLY A 499 -21.26 16.48 -22.48
CA GLY A 499 -21.98 17.56 -23.19
C GLY A 499 -21.80 19.00 -22.73
N ILE A 500 -20.87 19.34 -21.83
CA ILE A 500 -20.60 20.75 -21.50
C ILE A 500 -19.58 21.29 -22.48
N GLN A 501 -19.95 22.37 -23.21
CA GLN A 501 -19.06 23.05 -24.16
C GLN A 501 -17.71 23.36 -23.52
N GLU A 502 -16.64 22.92 -24.16
CA GLU A 502 -15.24 22.92 -23.68
C GLU A 502 -14.67 24.29 -23.30
N SER A 503 -15.39 25.39 -23.58
CA SER A 503 -14.83 26.74 -23.56
C SER A 503 -14.82 27.48 -22.23
N ASP A 504 -15.64 27.09 -21.21
CA ASP A 504 -15.91 27.99 -20.09
C ASP A 504 -15.41 27.58 -18.69
N ASN A 505 -14.90 26.37 -18.50
CA ASN A 505 -14.55 25.85 -17.15
C ASN A 505 -13.06 25.94 -16.75
N TYR A 506 -12.33 26.93 -17.29
CA TYR A 506 -10.95 27.15 -16.84
C TYR A 506 -10.94 27.82 -15.46
N VAL A 507 -10.22 27.18 -14.51
CA VAL A 507 -9.94 27.72 -13.17
C VAL A 507 -8.82 28.76 -13.23
N LEU A 508 -7.81 28.52 -14.07
CA LEU A 508 -6.76 29.51 -14.37
C LEU A 508 -6.80 29.87 -15.85
N ARG A 509 -6.65 31.16 -16.13
CA ARG A 509 -6.78 31.72 -17.48
C ARG A 509 -5.61 32.64 -17.78
N ASN A 510 -4.76 32.23 -18.74
CA ASN A 510 -3.65 33.01 -19.25
C ASN A 510 -2.75 33.61 -18.16
N ILE A 511 -2.32 32.80 -17.22
CA ILE A 511 -1.43 33.21 -16.15
C ILE A 511 -0.04 33.43 -16.72
N ASN A 512 0.45 34.68 -16.65
CA ASN A 512 1.80 35.07 -16.94
C ASN A 512 2.42 35.72 -15.70
N LEU A 513 3.35 35.02 -15.05
CA LEU A 513 3.97 35.45 -13.81
C LEU A 513 5.41 34.98 -13.76
N MET A 514 6.30 35.88 -13.36
CA MET A 514 7.71 35.58 -13.08
C MET A 514 7.98 35.95 -11.61
N ILE A 515 8.48 35.01 -10.82
CA ILE A 515 8.94 35.20 -9.44
C ILE A 515 10.46 35.08 -9.45
N GLN A 516 11.15 36.09 -8.94
CA GLN A 516 12.60 36.14 -8.95
C GLN A 516 13.20 35.24 -7.85
N PRO A 517 14.45 34.78 -8.01
CA PRO A 517 15.13 34.09 -6.91
C PRO A 517 15.21 34.99 -5.68
N HIS A 518 14.98 34.41 -4.51
CA HIS A 518 15.01 35.08 -3.21
C HIS A 518 13.95 36.19 -3.03
N GLU A 519 12.94 36.25 -3.89
CA GLU A 519 11.79 37.13 -3.78
C GLU A 519 10.72 36.49 -2.90
N ILE A 520 10.08 37.30 -2.05
CA ILE A 520 8.87 36.89 -1.31
C ILE A 520 7.66 37.43 -2.06
N ALA A 521 6.99 36.54 -2.80
CA ALA A 521 5.79 36.86 -3.57
C ALA A 521 4.52 36.51 -2.76
N GLY A 522 3.69 37.53 -2.51
CA GLY A 522 2.38 37.38 -1.91
C GLY A 522 1.31 37.11 -2.98
N ILE A 523 0.41 36.16 -2.78
CA ILE A 523 -0.72 35.88 -3.68
C ILE A 523 -2.01 36.10 -2.94
N VAL A 524 -2.86 37.01 -3.45
CA VAL A 524 -4.13 37.39 -2.85
C VAL A 524 -5.27 37.37 -3.86
N GLY A 525 -6.49 37.24 -3.37
CA GLY A 525 -7.71 37.27 -4.19
C GLY A 525 -8.88 36.63 -3.47
N GLY A 526 -10.06 36.78 -3.99
CA GLY A 526 -11.29 36.20 -3.44
C GLY A 526 -11.25 34.67 -3.39
N SER A 527 -12.18 34.06 -2.64
CA SER A 527 -12.36 32.62 -2.65
C SER A 527 -12.69 32.15 -4.08
N GLY A 528 -12.08 31.06 -4.54
CA GLY A 528 -12.26 30.57 -5.91
C GLY A 528 -11.48 31.33 -7.00
N SER A 529 -10.59 32.27 -6.67
CA SER A 529 -9.78 32.98 -7.66
C SER A 529 -8.64 32.15 -8.27
N GLY A 530 -8.38 30.92 -7.78
CA GLY A 530 -7.36 30.00 -8.35
C GLY A 530 -6.03 29.96 -7.61
N LYS A 531 -5.88 30.61 -6.45
CA LYS A 531 -4.61 30.68 -5.69
C LYS A 531 -4.02 29.32 -5.34
N SER A 532 -4.79 28.45 -4.66
CA SER A 532 -4.34 27.11 -4.29
C SER A 532 -4.14 26.20 -5.51
N THR A 533 -4.86 26.48 -6.62
CA THR A 533 -4.64 25.79 -7.88
C THR A 533 -3.27 26.15 -8.47
N LEU A 534 -2.85 27.41 -8.37
CA LEU A 534 -1.51 27.84 -8.79
C LEU A 534 -0.41 27.11 -7.99
N ALA A 535 -0.60 27.00 -6.66
CA ALA A 535 0.28 26.25 -5.77
C ALA A 535 0.36 24.77 -6.16
N ASN A 536 -0.78 24.14 -6.44
CA ASN A 536 -0.83 22.72 -6.83
C ASN A 536 -0.13 22.46 -8.17
N LEU A 537 -0.22 23.39 -9.11
CA LEU A 537 0.53 23.31 -10.37
C LEU A 537 2.04 23.42 -10.14
N LEU A 538 2.48 24.35 -9.30
CA LEU A 538 3.92 24.50 -8.98
C LEU A 538 4.48 23.25 -8.27
N LEU A 539 3.69 22.60 -7.41
CA LEU A 539 4.08 21.33 -6.76
C LEU A 539 4.06 20.13 -7.71
N GLY A 540 3.66 20.33 -8.99
CA GLY A 540 3.53 19.25 -9.95
C GLY A 540 2.48 18.21 -9.57
N PHE A 541 1.45 18.59 -8.80
CA PHE A 541 0.31 17.72 -8.50
C PHE A 541 -0.59 17.56 -9.72
N TYR A 542 -0.69 18.62 -10.52
CA TYR A 542 -1.40 18.68 -11.77
C TYR A 542 -0.51 19.27 -12.86
N LYS A 543 -0.82 18.95 -14.12
CA LYS A 543 -0.18 19.54 -15.29
C LYS A 543 -1.05 20.66 -15.85
N PRO A 544 -0.46 21.76 -16.34
CA PRO A 544 -1.22 22.80 -16.99
C PRO A 544 -1.95 22.26 -18.25
N THR A 545 -3.17 22.75 -18.51
CA THR A 545 -3.92 22.36 -19.72
C THR A 545 -3.29 22.99 -20.98
N ARG A 546 -2.79 24.21 -20.84
CA ARG A 546 -2.03 24.94 -21.87
C ARG A 546 -0.96 25.79 -21.19
N GLY A 547 0.07 26.17 -21.94
CA GLY A 547 1.21 26.93 -21.41
C GLY A 547 2.22 26.04 -20.74
N LYS A 548 3.16 26.64 -20.03
CA LYS A 548 4.26 25.96 -19.34
C LYS A 548 4.62 26.63 -18.04
N ILE A 549 5.12 25.85 -17.09
CA ILE A 549 5.71 26.35 -15.85
C ILE A 549 7.17 25.95 -15.85
N LYS A 550 8.06 26.89 -15.59
CA LYS A 550 9.50 26.67 -15.55
C LYS A 550 10.07 27.06 -14.21
N VAL A 551 11.06 26.32 -13.74
CA VAL A 551 11.89 26.68 -12.59
C VAL A 551 13.34 26.69 -13.06
N ASN A 552 14.00 27.85 -12.93
CA ASN A 552 15.35 28.09 -13.46
C ASN A 552 15.50 27.69 -14.96
N GLY A 553 14.49 27.99 -15.78
CA GLY A 553 14.45 27.63 -17.19
C GLY A 553 14.06 26.20 -17.52
N TYR A 554 14.01 25.28 -16.53
CA TYR A 554 13.59 23.90 -16.73
C TYR A 554 12.05 23.78 -16.65
N ASP A 555 11.45 23.16 -17.65
CA ASP A 555 10.01 22.84 -17.65
C ASP A 555 9.70 21.80 -16.56
N ILE A 556 8.80 22.12 -15.62
CA ILE A 556 8.50 21.24 -14.48
C ILE A 556 7.92 19.90 -14.91
N ASP A 557 7.27 19.82 -16.09
CA ASP A 557 6.72 18.58 -16.63
C ASP A 557 7.82 17.59 -17.06
N LEU A 558 9.05 18.06 -17.23
CA LEU A 558 10.23 17.26 -17.58
C LEU A 558 11.11 16.93 -16.36
N ILE A 559 10.78 17.46 -15.19
CA ILE A 559 11.49 17.19 -13.93
C ILE A 559 10.78 16.04 -13.22
N PRO A 560 11.52 15.01 -12.72
CA PRO A 560 10.90 14.01 -11.87
C PRO A 560 10.21 14.67 -10.65
N PRO A 561 8.95 14.33 -10.37
CA PRO A 561 8.18 14.98 -9.29
C PRO A 561 8.87 14.93 -7.92
N GLU A 562 9.65 13.88 -7.68
CA GLU A 562 10.42 13.70 -6.45
C GLU A 562 11.53 14.73 -6.32
N VAL A 563 12.23 15.03 -7.42
CA VAL A 563 13.31 16.03 -7.47
C VAL A 563 12.73 17.44 -7.32
N LEU A 564 11.64 17.76 -8.05
CA LEU A 564 10.96 19.04 -7.92
C LEU A 564 10.49 19.29 -6.47
N ARG A 565 9.76 18.33 -5.91
CA ARG A 565 9.22 18.43 -4.55
C ARG A 565 10.30 18.39 -3.47
N ALA A 566 11.48 17.83 -3.75
CA ALA A 566 12.61 17.91 -2.82
C ALA A 566 13.12 19.35 -2.64
N ARG A 567 12.93 20.21 -3.62
CA ARG A 567 13.36 21.61 -3.60
C ARG A 567 12.27 22.59 -3.15
N ILE A 568 11.05 22.11 -2.91
CA ILE A 568 9.91 22.93 -2.47
C ILE A 568 9.41 22.42 -1.14
N SER A 569 9.44 23.23 -0.09
CA SER A 569 8.70 22.98 1.15
C SER A 569 7.35 23.65 1.08
N SER A 570 6.31 22.90 1.36
CA SER A 570 4.94 23.44 1.33
C SER A 570 4.20 23.21 2.65
N VAL A 571 3.50 24.25 3.11
CA VAL A 571 2.47 24.17 4.14
C VAL A 571 1.14 24.39 3.43
N GLN A 572 0.31 23.36 3.41
CA GLN A 572 -0.98 23.40 2.71
C GLN A 572 -2.08 23.95 3.62
N GLN A 573 -3.21 24.35 3.04
CA GLN A 573 -4.38 24.84 3.76
C GLN A 573 -4.90 23.80 4.77
N THR A 574 -4.95 22.52 4.37
CA THR A 574 -5.29 21.40 5.25
C THR A 574 -4.05 20.59 5.56
N ASN A 575 -3.60 20.61 6.81
CA ASN A 575 -2.39 19.94 7.23
C ASN A 575 -2.72 18.60 7.88
N PHE A 576 -2.33 17.50 7.23
CA PHE A 576 -2.47 16.16 7.77
C PHE A 576 -1.29 15.77 8.67
N LEU A 577 -1.59 15.23 9.85
CA LEU A 577 -0.60 14.66 10.77
C LEU A 577 -0.85 13.16 10.90
N PHE A 578 0.23 12.38 10.77
CA PHE A 578 0.16 10.94 10.91
C PHE A 578 0.02 10.52 12.37
N ASN A 579 -0.62 9.37 12.59
CA ASN A 579 -0.75 8.77 13.92
C ASN A 579 0.59 8.15 14.37
N THR A 580 1.56 9.02 14.60
CA THR A 580 2.92 8.71 15.05
C THR A 580 3.37 9.80 16.02
N SER A 581 4.61 9.73 16.54
CA SER A 581 5.12 10.76 17.43
C SER A 581 5.25 12.13 16.75
N VAL A 582 5.31 13.21 17.54
CA VAL A 582 5.61 14.56 17.04
C VAL A 582 6.95 14.55 16.31
N LEU A 583 7.97 13.88 16.89
CA LEU A 583 9.28 13.70 16.27
C LEU A 583 9.18 13.11 14.86
N GLU A 584 8.51 11.97 14.73
CA GLU A 584 8.37 11.29 13.43
C GLU A 584 7.61 12.16 12.42
N ASN A 585 6.57 12.87 12.86
CA ASN A 585 5.83 13.79 11.99
C ASN A 585 6.70 14.92 11.42
N ILE A 586 7.61 15.47 12.20
CA ILE A 586 8.52 16.53 11.74
C ILE A 586 9.65 15.95 10.90
N HIS A 587 10.20 14.79 11.31
CA HIS A 587 11.24 14.07 10.59
C HIS A 587 10.84 13.68 9.15
N LEU A 588 9.53 13.46 8.89
CA LEU A 588 9.03 13.30 7.51
C LEU A 588 9.35 14.49 6.58
N GLY A 589 9.60 15.66 7.10
CA GLY A 589 10.06 16.81 6.30
C GLY A 589 11.43 16.56 5.66
N ARG A 590 12.37 15.97 6.43
CA ARG A 590 13.72 15.60 6.00
C ARG A 590 14.22 14.40 6.79
N LEU A 591 14.30 13.24 6.13
CA LEU A 591 14.62 11.97 6.77
C LEU A 591 16.09 11.84 7.28
N ASP A 592 16.98 12.72 6.86
CA ASP A 592 18.36 12.82 7.30
C ASP A 592 18.59 13.95 8.35
N SER A 593 17.52 14.56 8.86
CA SER A 593 17.60 15.60 9.90
C SER A 593 18.04 15.02 11.24
N ASN A 594 18.83 15.75 11.98
CA ASN A 594 19.22 15.40 13.34
C ASN A 594 18.26 16.02 14.38
N VAL A 595 18.42 15.63 15.65
CA VAL A 595 17.58 16.13 16.75
C VAL A 595 17.66 17.65 16.89
N GLU A 596 18.85 18.23 16.66
CA GLU A 596 19.06 19.67 16.72
C GLU A 596 18.32 20.42 15.62
N ASP A 597 18.26 19.84 14.40
CA ASP A 597 17.50 20.41 13.30
C ASP A 597 16.00 20.44 13.62
N ILE A 598 15.49 19.35 14.22
CA ILE A 598 14.10 19.25 14.64
C ILE A 598 13.80 20.21 15.78
N GLN A 599 14.69 20.30 16.77
CA GLN A 599 14.53 21.24 17.86
C GLN A 599 14.47 22.69 17.35
N ARG A 600 15.38 23.08 16.46
CA ARG A 600 15.36 24.40 15.82
C ARG A 600 14.07 24.66 15.06
N ALA A 601 13.53 23.65 14.36
CA ALA A 601 12.26 23.78 13.64
C ALA A 601 11.06 23.92 14.60
N LEU A 602 11.07 23.21 15.73
CA LEU A 602 10.06 23.34 16.77
C LEU A 602 10.12 24.72 17.45
N ASP A 603 11.31 25.21 17.75
CA ASP A 603 11.52 26.55 18.31
C ASP A 603 11.03 27.63 17.34
N ALA A 604 11.47 27.55 16.08
CA ALA A 604 11.09 28.51 15.05
C ALA A 604 9.59 28.55 14.80
N SER A 605 8.90 27.39 14.82
CA SER A 605 7.44 27.33 14.64
C SER A 605 6.64 27.69 15.92
N GLY A 606 7.32 28.00 17.04
CA GLY A 606 6.68 28.21 18.34
C GLY A 606 5.95 26.95 18.87
N SER A 607 6.38 25.76 18.42
CA SER A 607 5.74 24.51 18.82
C SER A 607 6.23 24.01 20.18
N ASN A 608 7.43 24.40 20.63
CA ASN A 608 7.98 23.97 21.90
C ASN A 608 7.08 24.32 23.09
N ASP A 609 6.40 25.47 23.05
CA ASP A 609 5.52 25.93 24.13
C ASP A 609 4.52 24.85 24.57
N PHE A 610 3.91 24.12 23.61
CA PHE A 610 2.93 23.09 23.91
C PHE A 610 3.50 21.66 23.83
N VAL A 611 4.57 21.44 23.05
CA VAL A 611 5.21 20.12 22.94
C VAL A 611 5.91 19.74 24.24
N ASP A 612 6.55 20.69 24.92
CA ASP A 612 7.19 20.48 26.22
C ASP A 612 6.19 20.17 27.35
N GLU A 613 4.95 20.60 27.23
CA GLU A 613 3.85 20.29 28.13
C GLU A 613 3.24 18.89 27.92
N MET A 614 3.54 18.24 26.80
CA MET A 614 3.02 16.91 26.49
C MET A 614 3.68 15.83 27.38
N PRO A 615 2.97 14.70 27.68
CA PRO A 615 3.44 13.66 28.61
C PRO A 615 4.83 13.08 28.26
N HIS A 616 5.14 12.95 26.97
CA HIS A 616 6.41 12.42 26.44
C HIS A 616 7.11 13.45 25.53
N LYS A 617 6.78 14.74 25.67
CA LYS A 617 7.33 15.83 24.87
C LYS A 617 7.24 15.50 23.36
N PHE A 618 8.33 15.66 22.61
CA PHE A 618 8.36 15.36 21.17
C PHE A 618 8.19 13.86 20.83
N LEU A 619 8.31 12.95 21.81
CA LEU A 619 8.01 11.52 21.63
C LEU A 619 6.52 11.18 21.85
N THR A 620 5.68 12.17 22.17
CA THR A 620 4.24 11.95 22.33
C THR A 620 3.61 11.54 21.01
N ASN A 621 2.87 10.43 21.03
CA ASN A 621 2.11 9.97 19.87
C ASN A 621 0.88 10.86 19.66
N LEU A 622 0.68 11.26 18.42
CA LEU A 622 -0.50 12.00 17.98
C LEU A 622 -1.62 11.01 17.66
N SER A 623 -2.86 11.44 17.89
CA SER A 623 -4.03 10.69 17.42
C SER A 623 -4.17 10.84 15.90
N GLU A 624 -5.06 10.06 15.29
CA GLU A 624 -5.41 10.16 13.88
C GLU A 624 -5.71 11.61 13.48
N ASP A 625 -5.05 12.08 12.43
CA ASP A 625 -5.10 13.48 11.94
C ASP A 625 -4.83 14.55 13.02
N GLY A 626 -4.01 14.20 14.03
CA GLY A 626 -3.71 15.11 15.13
C GLY A 626 -4.96 15.53 15.94
N GLY A 627 -5.95 14.63 16.09
CA GLY A 627 -7.22 14.90 16.75
C GLY A 627 -7.12 15.32 18.21
N ASN A 628 -5.99 15.07 18.85
CA ASN A 628 -5.65 15.53 20.20
C ASN A 628 -5.01 16.94 20.26
N LEU A 629 -4.86 17.61 19.11
CA LEU A 629 -4.28 18.93 18.99
C LEU A 629 -5.33 19.98 18.59
N SER A 630 -5.13 21.24 19.02
CA SER A 630 -5.88 22.36 18.49
C SER A 630 -5.52 22.62 17.00
N GLY A 631 -6.38 23.34 16.26
CA GLY A 631 -6.10 23.71 14.88
C GLY A 631 -4.77 24.47 14.73
N GLY A 632 -4.50 25.41 15.64
CA GLY A 632 -3.26 26.18 15.66
C GLY A 632 -2.03 25.33 16.00
N GLN A 633 -2.14 24.36 16.91
CA GLN A 633 -1.05 23.43 17.22
C GLN A 633 -0.71 22.53 16.02
N ARG A 634 -1.74 21.99 15.32
CA ARG A 634 -1.53 21.23 14.09
C ARG A 634 -0.80 22.06 13.03
N GLN A 635 -1.20 23.30 12.86
CA GLN A 635 -0.62 24.22 11.88
C GLN A 635 0.84 24.54 12.21
N ARG A 636 1.16 24.79 13.48
CA ARG A 636 2.55 25.01 13.93
C ARG A 636 3.45 23.81 13.68
N LEU A 637 2.98 22.58 13.95
CA LEU A 637 3.73 21.37 13.62
C LEU A 637 3.92 21.19 12.11
N ALA A 638 2.94 21.54 11.28
CA ALA A 638 3.10 21.52 9.83
C ALA A 638 4.14 22.53 9.34
N ILE A 639 4.20 23.71 9.96
CA ILE A 639 5.25 24.71 9.70
C ILE A 639 6.62 24.17 10.12
N ALA A 640 6.74 23.54 11.32
CA ALA A 640 7.99 22.91 11.76
C ALA A 640 8.46 21.85 10.75
N ARG A 641 7.54 21.00 10.25
CA ARG A 641 7.82 19.99 9.22
C ARG A 641 8.32 20.61 7.92
N ALA A 642 7.80 21.76 7.52
CA ALA A 642 8.27 22.48 6.34
C ALA A 642 9.64 23.12 6.55
N LEU A 643 9.89 23.69 7.73
CA LEU A 643 11.15 24.37 8.07
C LEU A 643 12.32 23.39 8.18
N VAL A 644 12.14 22.20 8.74
CA VAL A 644 13.20 21.19 8.87
C VAL A 644 13.75 20.76 7.52
N ARG A 645 12.96 20.89 6.44
CA ARG A 645 13.35 20.46 5.09
C ARG A 645 14.46 21.29 4.46
N ASN A 646 14.58 22.55 4.84
CA ASN A 646 15.61 23.48 4.35
C ASN A 646 15.69 23.57 2.82
N SER A 647 14.55 23.68 2.13
CA SER A 647 14.44 23.79 0.68
C SER A 647 14.67 25.21 0.16
N ASP A 648 14.92 25.34 -1.15
CA ASP A 648 15.19 26.62 -1.83
C ASP A 648 13.92 27.46 -2.04
N ILE A 649 12.76 26.79 -2.17
CA ILE A 649 11.46 27.39 -2.37
C ILE A 649 10.56 27.05 -1.20
N LEU A 650 9.93 28.06 -0.61
CA LEU A 650 8.97 27.92 0.48
C LEU A 650 7.58 28.37 0.01
N LEU A 651 6.60 27.49 0.12
CA LEU A 651 5.23 27.74 -0.28
C LEU A 651 4.30 27.63 0.93
N PHE A 652 3.64 28.71 1.30
CA PHE A 652 2.70 28.78 2.42
C PHE A 652 1.29 29.06 1.89
N ASP A 653 0.39 28.09 1.95
CA ASP A 653 -1.02 28.27 1.57
C ASP A 653 -1.88 28.39 2.83
N GLU A 654 -2.29 29.63 3.16
CA GLU A 654 -3.09 30.00 4.32
C GLU A 654 -2.50 29.51 5.67
N ALA A 655 -1.16 29.51 5.78
CA ALA A 655 -0.44 28.93 6.91
C ALA A 655 -0.68 29.60 8.28
N THR A 656 -1.48 30.67 8.37
CA THR A 656 -1.79 31.39 9.61
C THR A 656 -3.30 31.43 9.93
N SER A 657 -4.14 30.80 9.10
CA SER A 657 -5.61 30.95 9.18
C SER A 657 -6.25 30.43 10.49
N ALA A 658 -5.65 29.43 11.14
CA ALA A 658 -6.14 28.80 12.36
C ALA A 658 -5.45 29.30 13.64
N LEU A 659 -4.64 30.36 13.57
CA LEU A 659 -3.87 30.90 14.67
C LEU A 659 -4.60 32.09 15.35
N ASP A 660 -4.37 32.26 16.66
CA ASP A 660 -4.72 33.46 17.38
C ASP A 660 -3.78 34.62 17.01
N ASN A 661 -4.20 35.86 17.23
CA ASN A 661 -3.46 37.05 16.77
C ASN A 661 -2.02 37.13 17.32
N GLN A 662 -1.77 36.74 18.57
CA GLN A 662 -0.42 36.79 19.14
C GLN A 662 0.52 35.73 18.56
N THR A 663 0.00 34.52 18.39
CA THR A 663 0.75 33.42 17.75
C THR A 663 0.94 33.70 16.26
N GLU A 664 -0.05 34.27 15.59
CA GLU A 664 0.06 34.65 14.18
C GLU A 664 1.23 35.61 13.92
N GLU A 665 1.42 36.64 14.78
CA GLU A 665 2.48 37.61 14.60
C GLU A 665 3.87 36.96 14.71
N LYS A 666 4.08 36.11 15.72
CA LYS A 666 5.32 35.32 15.87
C LYS A 666 5.59 34.40 14.68
N ILE A 667 4.56 33.71 14.18
CA ILE A 667 4.67 32.79 13.04
C ILE A 667 4.95 33.57 11.75
N LYS A 668 4.35 34.73 11.60
CA LYS A 668 4.60 35.64 10.49
C LYS A 668 6.09 36.00 10.41
N ASP A 669 6.65 36.48 11.52
CA ASP A 669 8.08 36.79 11.60
C ASP A 669 8.95 35.57 11.27
N THR A 670 8.55 34.38 11.76
CA THR A 670 9.23 33.12 11.46
C THR A 670 9.20 32.78 9.97
N ILE A 671 8.03 32.91 9.32
CA ILE A 671 7.89 32.66 7.85
C ILE A 671 8.79 33.61 7.07
N TYR A 672 8.79 34.91 7.40
CA TYR A 672 9.63 35.88 6.72
C TYR A 672 11.13 35.61 6.95
N ASN A 673 11.54 35.32 8.18
CA ASN A 673 12.91 34.96 8.49
C ASN A 673 13.34 33.67 7.75
N ALA A 674 12.45 32.69 7.63
CA ALA A 674 12.71 31.46 6.88
C ALA A 674 12.84 31.69 5.37
N CYS A 675 12.16 32.72 4.85
CA CYS A 675 12.24 33.12 3.44
C CYS A 675 13.47 33.97 3.12
N GLN A 676 14.21 34.49 4.13
CA GLN A 676 15.45 35.22 3.87
C GLN A 676 16.43 34.34 3.10
N ASN A 677 16.91 34.83 1.97
CA ASN A 677 17.78 34.11 1.02
C ASN A 677 17.13 32.89 0.34
N LYS A 678 15.81 32.80 0.36
CA LYS A 678 15.01 31.75 -0.33
C LYS A 678 13.85 32.37 -1.08
N THR A 679 13.36 31.68 -2.10
CA THR A 679 12.15 32.13 -2.79
C THR A 679 10.91 31.79 -1.97
N GLY A 680 10.17 32.79 -1.52
CA GLY A 680 8.96 32.65 -0.72
C GLY A 680 7.69 32.88 -1.54
N ILE A 681 6.71 31.99 -1.45
CA ILE A 681 5.38 32.17 -2.03
C ILE A 681 4.37 32.06 -0.90
N ILE A 682 3.70 33.17 -0.61
CA ILE A 682 2.74 33.27 0.50
C ILE A 682 1.34 33.53 -0.04
N ILE A 683 0.48 32.52 0.03
CA ILE A 683 -0.95 32.65 -0.28
C ILE A 683 -1.66 32.99 1.02
N ALA A 684 -2.26 34.16 1.10
CA ALA A 684 -2.94 34.61 2.30
C ALA A 684 -4.35 35.13 2.01
N HIS A 685 -5.25 34.85 2.97
CA HIS A 685 -6.56 35.48 3.07
C HIS A 685 -6.53 36.75 3.94
N ARG A 686 -5.53 36.87 4.83
CA ARG A 686 -5.34 38.05 5.67
C ARG A 686 -4.33 38.98 5.03
N LEU A 687 -4.77 40.19 4.67
CA LEU A 687 -3.98 41.18 3.95
C LEU A 687 -2.76 41.68 4.76
N ASN A 688 -2.88 41.73 6.10
CA ASN A 688 -1.77 42.11 6.99
C ASN A 688 -0.54 41.20 6.85
N THR A 689 -0.74 39.95 6.44
CA THR A 689 0.37 39.01 6.20
C THR A 689 1.13 39.38 4.93
N LEU A 690 0.52 40.05 3.97
CA LEU A 690 1.12 40.37 2.67
C LEU A 690 1.88 41.71 2.62
N SER A 691 1.70 42.58 3.61
CA SER A 691 2.35 43.90 3.63
C SER A 691 3.88 43.84 3.67
N TYR A 692 4.45 42.71 4.04
CA TYR A 692 5.92 42.48 4.09
C TYR A 692 6.46 41.76 2.86
N CYS A 693 5.59 41.36 1.89
CA CYS A 693 6.05 40.72 0.66
C CYS A 693 6.71 41.76 -0.26
N ASP A 694 7.77 41.36 -0.95
CA ASP A 694 8.47 42.20 -1.91
C ASP A 694 7.52 42.59 -3.08
N ARG A 695 6.64 41.65 -3.44
CA ARG A 695 5.66 41.84 -4.49
C ARG A 695 4.38 41.05 -4.21
N ILE A 696 3.26 41.64 -4.55
CA ILE A 696 1.91 41.06 -4.35
C ILE A 696 1.25 40.84 -5.71
N VAL A 697 0.74 39.64 -5.92
CA VAL A 697 -0.01 39.22 -7.10
C VAL A 697 -1.49 39.14 -6.74
N VAL A 698 -2.30 39.97 -7.37
CA VAL A 698 -3.75 40.02 -7.16
C VAL A 698 -4.44 39.14 -8.19
N MET A 699 -5.19 38.14 -7.73
CA MET A 699 -5.90 37.20 -8.60
C MET A 699 -7.41 37.42 -8.53
N GLN A 700 -8.04 37.52 -9.70
CA GLN A 700 -9.49 37.62 -9.82
C GLN A 700 -10.00 36.74 -10.97
N HIS A 701 -11.04 35.95 -10.72
CA HIS A 701 -11.68 35.07 -11.73
C HIS A 701 -10.70 34.18 -12.54
N GLY A 702 -9.65 33.68 -11.88
CA GLY A 702 -8.67 32.81 -12.49
C GLY A 702 -7.59 33.51 -13.33
N ALA A 703 -7.53 34.82 -13.30
CA ALA A 703 -6.53 35.65 -13.99
C ALA A 703 -5.78 36.54 -13.00
N ILE A 704 -4.60 37.04 -13.42
CA ILE A 704 -3.87 38.04 -12.66
C ILE A 704 -4.47 39.41 -13.05
N GLU A 705 -4.96 40.15 -12.07
CA GLU A 705 -5.54 41.49 -12.20
C GLU A 705 -4.46 42.54 -12.08
N ALA A 706 -3.61 42.44 -11.08
CA ALA A 706 -2.55 43.41 -10.82
C ALA A 706 -1.35 42.74 -10.14
N VAL A 707 -0.16 43.33 -10.36
CA VAL A 707 1.08 42.90 -9.68
C VAL A 707 1.84 44.19 -9.29
N GLY A 708 2.27 44.26 -8.03
CA GLY A 708 3.01 45.42 -7.52
C GLY A 708 3.37 45.28 -6.04
N THR A 709 4.04 46.27 -5.50
CA THR A 709 4.29 46.41 -4.07
C THR A 709 2.99 46.77 -3.32
N HIS A 710 3.00 46.66 -2.02
CA HIS A 710 1.86 47.05 -1.17
C HIS A 710 1.38 48.48 -1.46
N ASP A 711 2.32 49.41 -1.47
CA ASP A 711 2.03 50.84 -1.69
C ASP A 711 1.55 51.16 -3.11
N GLU A 712 2.12 50.52 -4.14
CA GLU A 712 1.69 50.62 -5.52
C GLU A 712 0.25 50.14 -5.70
N LEU A 713 -0.09 49.01 -5.12
CA LEU A 713 -1.45 48.43 -5.21
C LEU A 713 -2.49 49.27 -4.45
N LEU A 714 -2.13 49.88 -3.33
CA LEU A 714 -3.01 50.79 -2.61
C LEU A 714 -3.27 52.10 -3.37
N SER A 715 -2.32 52.55 -4.16
CA SER A 715 -2.48 53.75 -4.98
C SER A 715 -3.26 53.51 -6.27
N GLY A 716 -3.40 52.26 -6.70
CA GLY A 716 -4.12 51.85 -7.91
C GLY A 716 -5.64 51.66 -7.66
N ASP A 717 -6.37 51.44 -8.76
CA ASP A 717 -7.79 51.05 -8.72
C ASP A 717 -7.88 49.54 -9.02
N ASN A 718 -7.84 48.71 -7.97
CA ASN A 718 -7.78 47.27 -8.07
C ASN A 718 -8.48 46.58 -6.88
N SER A 719 -8.72 45.29 -7.01
CA SER A 719 -9.39 44.50 -5.95
C SER A 719 -8.62 44.46 -4.61
N TYR A 720 -7.29 44.62 -4.64
CA TYR A 720 -6.48 44.65 -3.43
C TYR A 720 -6.84 45.84 -2.54
N LYS A 721 -6.91 47.03 -3.14
CA LYS A 721 -7.34 48.25 -2.43
C LYS A 721 -8.73 48.11 -1.89
N ALA A 722 -9.66 47.57 -2.67
CA ALA A 722 -11.04 47.38 -2.20
C ALA A 722 -11.09 46.43 -0.98
N MET A 723 -10.31 45.35 -1.00
CA MET A 723 -10.22 44.42 0.14
C MET A 723 -9.55 45.06 1.35
N TRP A 724 -8.49 45.87 1.16
CA TRP A 724 -7.80 46.58 2.23
C TRP A 724 -8.70 47.61 2.90
N ASP A 725 -9.42 48.43 2.13
CA ASP A 725 -10.38 49.40 2.62
C ASP A 725 -11.54 48.74 3.39
N ALA A 726 -12.01 47.61 2.94
CA ALA A 726 -13.01 46.83 3.63
C ALA A 726 -12.53 46.30 5.00
N MET A 727 -11.26 45.86 5.05
CA MET A 727 -10.61 45.41 6.29
C MET A 727 -10.51 46.57 7.29
N LEU A 728 -9.99 47.73 6.89
CA LEU A 728 -9.84 48.90 7.73
C LEU A 728 -11.19 49.41 8.28
N LYS A 729 -12.24 49.37 7.45
CA LYS A 729 -13.59 49.69 7.89
C LYS A 729 -14.14 48.74 8.95
N ARG A 730 -13.79 47.46 8.84
CA ARG A 730 -14.17 46.43 9.81
C ARG A 730 -13.44 46.62 11.14
N ASP A 731 -12.15 46.90 11.10
CA ASP A 731 -11.33 47.10 12.29
C ASP A 731 -11.77 48.36 13.05
N THR A 732 -11.99 49.46 12.33
CA THR A 732 -12.56 50.70 12.94
C THR A 732 -13.99 50.53 13.48
N ALA A 733 -14.80 49.66 12.88
CA ALA A 733 -16.13 49.34 13.43
C ALA A 733 -16.04 48.47 14.68
N LEU A 734 -15.11 47.52 14.74
CA LEU A 734 -14.83 46.71 15.94
C LEU A 734 -14.27 47.54 17.09
N ASP A 735 -13.33 48.48 16.81
CA ASP A 735 -12.82 49.41 17.81
C ASP A 735 -13.95 50.34 18.38
N ARG A 736 -14.86 50.80 17.55
CA ARG A 736 -16.05 51.55 18.00
C ARG A 736 -16.99 50.71 18.87
N LEU A 737 -17.18 49.43 18.52
CA LEU A 737 -17.99 48.49 19.33
C LEU A 737 -17.32 48.18 20.65
N ALA A 738 -15.98 48.01 20.69
CA ALA A 738 -15.22 47.79 21.91
C ALA A 738 -15.30 49.02 22.84
N LEU A 739 -15.12 50.24 22.30
CA LEU A 739 -15.29 51.49 23.04
C LEU A 739 -16.72 51.67 23.60
N HIS A 740 -17.76 51.19 22.88
CA HIS A 740 -19.13 51.20 23.38
C HIS A 740 -19.39 50.10 24.41
N ALA A 741 -18.70 48.96 24.34
CA ALA A 741 -18.79 47.88 25.32
C ALA A 741 -18.19 48.27 26.69
N ASP A 742 -17.13 49.06 26.71
CA ASP A 742 -16.51 49.58 27.94
C ASP A 742 -17.43 50.58 28.66
N HIS A 743 -18.35 51.27 27.97
CA HIS A 743 -19.32 52.17 28.55
C HIS A 743 -20.68 51.50 28.85
N LEU A 744 -20.90 50.25 28.47
CA LEU A 744 -22.15 49.52 28.80
C LEU A 744 -22.41 49.34 30.29
N PRO A 745 -21.41 49.14 31.19
CA PRO A 745 -21.63 49.07 32.63
C PRO A 745 -22.17 50.38 33.20
N GLU A 746 -21.66 51.52 32.75
CA GLU A 746 -22.09 52.83 33.23
C GLU A 746 -23.51 53.18 32.79
N LEU A 747 -23.91 52.81 31.59
CA LEU A 747 -25.26 53.00 31.06
C LEU A 747 -26.31 52.11 31.75
N VAL A 748 -25.95 50.88 32.08
CA VAL A 748 -26.79 49.93 32.83
C VAL A 748 -26.95 50.39 34.28
N GLU A 749 -25.89 50.88 34.94
CA GLU A 749 -25.99 51.44 36.27
C GLU A 749 -26.86 52.73 36.30
N GLN A 750 -26.79 53.58 35.26
CA GLN A 750 -27.64 54.77 35.17
C GLN A 750 -29.09 54.42 34.91
N GLU A 751 -29.41 53.43 34.10
CA GLU A 751 -30.78 52.97 33.90
C GLU A 751 -31.36 52.22 35.11
N VAL A 752 -30.58 51.42 35.79
CA VAL A 752 -30.97 50.75 37.04
C VAL A 752 -31.18 51.78 38.14
N SER A 753 -30.32 52.83 38.21
CA SER A 753 -30.49 53.92 39.18
C SER A 753 -31.68 54.85 38.88
N ARG A 754 -32.20 54.86 37.64
CA ARG A 754 -33.45 55.58 37.26
C ARG A 754 -34.72 54.76 37.45
N ALA A 755 -34.56 53.43 37.55
CA ALA A 755 -35.67 52.51 37.74
C ALA A 755 -35.94 52.12 39.20
N ILE A 756 -35.09 52.56 40.13
CA ILE A 756 -35.28 52.57 41.60
C ILE A 756 -35.66 53.97 42.03
#